data_3f13614b4f0c997a79232a4040e6d182
#
_entry.id   3f13614b4f0c997a79232a4040e6d182
#
_cell.length_a   1.000
_cell.length_b   1.000
_cell.length_c   1.000
_cell.angle_alpha   90.00
_cell.angle_beta   90.00
_cell.angle_gamma   90.00
#
_symmetry.space_group_name_H-M   'P 1'
#
loop_
_entity.id
_entity.type
_entity.pdbx_description
1 polymer ?
#
loop_
_entity_poly.entity_id
_entity_poly.type
_entity_poly.pdbx_seq_one_letter_code
_entity_poly.pdbx_strand_id
1 'polypeptide(L)'
;MANVLLRPILRHEASKVGSLLSDKLAKNILAIQIQTRLASTKAGDPGRIISQHLIGVGKRPDLARLTKHNFPAWPTRHLSLGLVKRSLAAKERKANEHLDDPSVQADYYAALLAHKYPEVVAKRYENPSVASNAECESLYLGALELLGETQKAATIRNSGVQSQGAPGSFAGEAVAGAVKRPIVTSSGLKSDPIHVVLQDSKGSLFFRYVRLLVMLGVSFYALIVLVAVASETSGILKGPPQAKHDTSMSQPTVKFTDVHGVDEARADLEEIVAFLRDPTKYTGLGGRLPKGVLLTGPPGTGKTLLARAVAGEAGVPFFFMSGSEFDEMYVGVGAKRVRELFAAAKAKAPSIVFIDELDAIGARRNSRDQAYVKQTLNQLLVDLDGFSQTTGVIFIAATNFPELLDPALTRPGRFDKIVNVDLPDVRGRIAILKHHMKNVETASDVDVESVARGTPGFSGADLQNLVNQAAIHASQVNAHQVDTNHFEWAKDKILMGAEKKSMVLTDSTKRLTAFHEAGHALMAMYTPGATSLYKATILPRGRALGVTFQLPEMDKYDQTKKELLAQIDVCMGGKAAEEFVNGPENVTSGCASDLKKATQIARQMVTSYGMSDKVGPVELSDKWQEWSAKTRELAESEIRDLLQKSEDRAKKMLYERSKELHRLAEALVEYETLDKADIERVVNGEKPVKAKKAALSESVASIIKGTRPIPAARDRSPPAL
;
A
#
# COMPACT_ATOMS: atom_id res chain seq x y z
N MET A 1 -26.44 23.60 25.89
CA MET A 1 -27.21 22.73 24.96
C MET A 1 -27.27 23.21 23.51
N ALA A 2 -26.62 24.30 23.11
CA ALA A 2 -26.63 24.82 21.75
C ALA A 2 -25.52 24.23 20.82
N ASN A 3 -24.56 23.49 21.36
CA ASN A 3 -23.37 23.00 20.61
C ASN A 3 -23.49 21.57 20.07
N VAL A 4 -24.61 20.88 20.26
CA VAL A 4 -24.78 19.47 19.85
C VAL A 4 -25.62 19.33 18.57
N LEU A 5 -26.40 20.34 18.20
CA LEU A 5 -27.33 20.31 17.06
C LEU A 5 -26.78 20.92 15.74
N LEU A 6 -25.64 21.61 15.77
CA LEU A 6 -25.06 22.28 14.57
C LEU A 6 -23.97 21.47 13.84
N ARG A 7 -23.49 20.37 14.41
CA ARG A 7 -22.44 19.56 13.79
C ARG A 7 -22.85 18.72 12.55
N PRO A 8 -24.05 18.19 12.39
CA PRO A 8 -24.39 17.43 11.19
C PRO A 8 -24.69 18.28 9.96
N ILE A 9 -25.19 19.50 10.10
CA ILE A 9 -25.58 20.38 8.98
C ILE A 9 -24.34 20.98 8.29
N LEU A 10 -23.33 21.38 9.03
CA LEU A 10 -22.09 21.93 8.49
C LEU A 10 -21.20 20.88 7.76
N ARG A 11 -21.31 19.59 8.13
CA ARG A 11 -20.58 18.53 7.40
C ARG A 11 -21.21 18.19 6.06
N HIS A 12 -22.50 18.36 5.89
CA HIS A 12 -23.17 18.05 4.61
C HIS A 12 -23.01 19.15 3.57
N GLU A 13 -22.94 20.40 3.99
CA GLU A 13 -22.68 21.55 3.13
C GLU A 13 -21.20 21.66 2.72
N ALA A 14 -20.27 21.42 3.62
CA ALA A 14 -18.83 21.41 3.31
C ALA A 14 -18.44 20.32 2.30
N SER A 15 -19.12 19.16 2.34
CA SER A 15 -18.92 18.07 1.36
C SER A 15 -19.41 18.45 -0.04
N LYS A 16 -20.51 19.23 -0.17
CA LYS A 16 -21.03 19.68 -1.46
C LYS A 16 -20.19 20.80 -2.09
N VAL A 17 -19.64 21.69 -1.27
CA VAL A 17 -18.76 22.77 -1.76
C VAL A 17 -17.38 22.22 -2.15
N GLY A 18 -16.86 21.23 -1.44
CA GLY A 18 -15.59 20.56 -1.77
C GLY A 18 -15.67 19.80 -3.10
N SER A 19 -16.78 19.14 -3.41
CA SER A 19 -16.95 18.41 -4.68
C SER A 19 -17.11 19.35 -5.89
N LEU A 20 -17.74 20.52 -5.71
CA LEU A 20 -17.90 21.53 -6.76
C LEU A 20 -16.61 22.30 -7.08
N LEU A 21 -15.74 22.50 -6.08
CA LEU A 21 -14.42 23.11 -6.26
C LEU A 21 -13.42 22.13 -6.91
N SER A 22 -13.48 20.86 -6.56
CA SER A 22 -12.67 19.79 -7.17
C SER A 22 -12.97 19.64 -8.67
N ASP A 23 -14.24 19.70 -9.07
CA ASP A 23 -14.63 19.52 -10.48
C ASP A 23 -14.26 20.73 -11.36
N LYS A 24 -14.24 21.94 -10.80
CA LYS A 24 -13.77 23.14 -11.51
C LYS A 24 -12.24 23.19 -11.63
N LEU A 25 -11.51 22.76 -10.61
CA LEU A 25 -10.04 22.66 -10.63
C LEU A 25 -9.58 21.58 -11.63
N ALA A 26 -10.24 20.44 -11.64
CA ALA A 26 -9.93 19.36 -12.58
C ALA A 26 -10.18 19.77 -14.04
N LYS A 27 -11.24 20.55 -14.32
CA LYS A 27 -11.50 21.08 -15.67
C LYS A 27 -10.49 22.14 -16.11
N ASN A 28 -10.02 22.98 -15.19
CA ASN A 28 -9.00 23.97 -15.51
C ASN A 28 -7.61 23.35 -15.72
N ILE A 29 -7.25 22.32 -14.96
CA ILE A 29 -5.98 21.58 -15.13
C ILE A 29 -5.98 20.82 -16.47
N LEU A 30 -7.12 20.23 -16.85
CA LEU A 30 -7.24 19.54 -18.14
C LEU A 30 -7.16 20.52 -19.32
N ALA A 31 -7.73 21.72 -19.20
CA ALA A 31 -7.63 22.77 -20.22
C ALA A 31 -6.19 23.27 -20.40
N ILE A 32 -5.42 23.40 -19.30
CA ILE A 32 -4.01 23.81 -19.34
C ILE A 32 -3.15 22.70 -19.96
N GLN A 33 -3.42 21.42 -19.67
CA GLN A 33 -2.70 20.31 -20.27
C GLN A 33 -2.98 20.14 -21.79
N ILE A 34 -4.17 20.50 -22.23
CA ILE A 34 -4.51 20.50 -23.67
C ILE A 34 -3.81 21.67 -24.39
N GLN A 35 -3.75 22.85 -23.77
CA GLN A 35 -3.03 23.98 -24.36
C GLN A 35 -1.52 23.79 -24.40
N THR A 36 -0.91 23.14 -23.42
CA THR A 36 0.52 22.83 -23.44
C THR A 36 0.87 21.74 -24.45
N ARG A 37 -0.02 20.77 -24.72
CA ARG A 37 0.19 19.79 -25.80
C ARG A 37 0.02 20.38 -27.21
N LEU A 38 -0.83 21.37 -27.39
CA LEU A 38 -1.00 22.06 -28.68
C LEU A 38 0.14 23.07 -28.97
N ALA A 39 0.81 23.56 -27.92
CA ALA A 39 1.97 24.44 -28.08
C ALA A 39 3.27 23.67 -28.39
N SER A 40 3.38 22.41 -27.99
CA SER A 40 4.56 21.57 -28.26
C SER A 40 4.59 20.93 -29.66
N THR A 41 3.49 21.00 -30.42
CA THR A 41 3.39 20.48 -31.79
C THR A 41 3.65 21.51 -32.88
N LYS A 42 4.03 22.75 -32.51
CA LYS A 42 4.30 23.83 -33.47
C LYS A 42 5.77 24.29 -33.59
N ALA A 43 6.71 23.57 -32.99
CA ALA A 43 8.13 23.90 -33.13
C ALA A 43 8.94 22.64 -33.42
N GLY A 44 9.27 22.43 -34.68
CA GLY A 44 10.18 21.37 -35.11
C GLY A 44 10.12 21.08 -36.59
N ASP A 45 11.07 21.60 -37.26
CA ASP A 45 11.41 21.62 -38.69
C ASP A 45 11.52 20.25 -39.38
N PRO A 46 11.30 20.13 -40.72
CA PRO A 46 11.26 18.89 -41.42
C PRO A 46 12.62 18.53 -42.05
N GLY A 47 13.05 17.33 -41.93
CA GLY A 47 14.18 16.86 -42.71
C GLY A 47 14.66 15.45 -42.43
N ARG A 48 14.42 14.62 -43.45
CA ARG A 48 15.14 13.35 -43.81
C ARG A 48 14.60 12.05 -43.24
N ILE A 49 14.05 11.31 -44.14
CA ILE A 49 14.47 10.27 -45.09
C ILE A 49 13.98 8.90 -44.62
N ILE A 50 12.94 8.38 -45.34
CA ILE A 50 12.98 7.31 -46.39
C ILE A 50 13.69 6.03 -45.91
N SER A 51 13.00 4.96 -45.80
CA SER A 51 12.68 3.90 -46.74
C SER A 51 12.57 2.53 -46.06
N GLN A 52 11.62 1.79 -46.57
CA GLN A 52 11.58 0.33 -46.74
C GLN A 52 11.25 -0.50 -45.50
N HIS A 53 10.18 -1.28 -45.44
CA HIS A 53 9.69 -2.24 -46.43
C HIS A 53 8.20 -2.53 -46.24
N LEU A 54 7.46 -2.40 -47.30
CA LEU A 54 6.25 -3.16 -47.60
C LEU A 54 6.65 -4.63 -47.80
N ILE A 55 5.86 -5.56 -47.29
CA ILE A 55 5.33 -6.78 -47.93
C ILE A 55 4.71 -7.68 -46.89
N GLY A 56 3.46 -8.07 -47.11
CA GLY A 56 2.81 -9.11 -46.35
C GLY A 56 1.28 -8.99 -46.31
N VAL A 57 0.65 -9.11 -47.49
CA VAL A 57 -0.80 -9.36 -47.63
C VAL A 57 -1.13 -10.74 -47.07
N GLY A 58 -2.07 -10.85 -46.14
CA GLY A 58 -2.55 -12.11 -45.63
C GLY A 58 -3.94 -11.98 -44.96
N LYS A 59 -4.96 -12.16 -45.80
CA LYS A 59 -6.32 -12.69 -45.59
C LYS A 59 -6.90 -12.62 -44.17
N ARG A 60 -8.03 -11.89 -44.06
CA ARG A 60 -9.07 -12.05 -43.02
C ARG A 60 -9.69 -13.44 -43.11
N PRO A 61 -9.93 -14.12 -42.00
CA PRO A 61 -10.96 -15.15 -41.95
C PRO A 61 -12.25 -14.60 -41.29
N ASP A 62 -13.34 -14.99 -41.88
CA ASP A 62 -14.71 -14.74 -41.51
C ASP A 62 -15.02 -15.14 -40.08
N LEU A 63 -15.57 -14.20 -39.32
CA LEU A 63 -16.21 -14.40 -38.01
C LEU A 63 -17.71 -14.58 -38.17
N ALA A 64 -18.10 -15.75 -38.68
CA ALA A 64 -19.49 -16.19 -38.66
C ALA A 64 -19.54 -17.71 -38.45
N ARG A 65 -19.36 -18.14 -37.22
CA ARG A 65 -19.86 -19.41 -36.64
C ARG A 65 -19.13 -19.71 -35.33
N LEU A 66 -19.73 -19.29 -34.22
CA LEU A 66 -19.62 -19.96 -32.90
C LEU A 66 -20.56 -19.24 -31.94
N THR A 67 -21.86 -19.51 -32.12
CA THR A 67 -22.85 -19.28 -31.07
C THR A 67 -23.04 -20.58 -30.31
N LYS A 68 -23.12 -20.42 -28.98
CA LYS A 68 -23.53 -21.38 -27.93
C LYS A 68 -22.37 -21.94 -27.10
N HIS A 69 -22.01 -21.19 -26.08
CA HIS A 69 -21.81 -21.77 -24.74
C HIS A 69 -22.14 -20.72 -23.68
N ASN A 70 -22.99 -21.12 -22.76
CA ASN A 70 -23.49 -20.37 -21.62
C ASN A 70 -22.33 -19.97 -20.70
N PHE A 71 -22.15 -18.66 -20.48
CA PHE A 71 -21.43 -18.12 -19.32
C PHE A 71 -22.36 -17.23 -18.51
N PRO A 72 -22.32 -17.28 -17.17
CA PRO A 72 -23.20 -16.49 -16.31
C PRO A 72 -22.87 -15.00 -16.44
N ALA A 73 -23.94 -14.21 -16.57
CA ALA A 73 -23.89 -12.76 -16.72
C ALA A 73 -23.25 -12.07 -15.51
N TRP A 74 -22.14 -11.40 -15.75
CA TRP A 74 -21.62 -10.37 -14.86
C TRP A 74 -22.33 -9.04 -15.13
N PRO A 75 -22.58 -8.20 -14.12
CA PRO A 75 -23.43 -7.03 -14.28
C PRO A 75 -22.69 -5.93 -15.06
N THR A 76 -23.02 -5.77 -16.32
CA THR A 76 -22.60 -4.67 -17.20
C THR A 76 -23.39 -3.39 -16.89
N ARG A 77 -23.14 -2.74 -15.75
CA ARG A 77 -23.82 -1.47 -15.39
C ARG A 77 -23.00 -0.21 -15.67
N HIS A 78 -21.78 -0.30 -16.13
CA HIS A 78 -20.90 0.88 -16.30
C HIS A 78 -20.53 1.26 -17.74
N LEU A 79 -20.83 0.47 -18.74
CA LEU A 79 -20.52 0.77 -20.15
C LEU A 79 -21.65 1.49 -20.90
N SER A 80 -22.91 1.42 -20.45
CA SER A 80 -24.06 2.07 -21.09
C SER A 80 -24.14 3.58 -20.82
N LEU A 81 -23.70 4.05 -19.66
CA LEU A 81 -23.76 5.48 -19.31
C LEU A 81 -22.87 6.39 -20.20
N GLY A 82 -21.78 5.88 -20.72
CA GLY A 82 -20.87 6.64 -21.58
C GLY A 82 -21.42 6.85 -23.00
N LEU A 83 -22.07 5.87 -23.56
CA LEU A 83 -22.68 5.93 -24.90
C LEU A 83 -23.94 6.78 -24.91
N VAL A 84 -24.79 6.65 -23.89
CA VAL A 84 -26.00 7.45 -23.70
C VAL A 84 -25.68 8.92 -23.53
N LYS A 85 -24.67 9.28 -22.72
CA LYS A 85 -24.22 10.67 -22.58
C LYS A 85 -23.67 11.26 -23.89
N ARG A 86 -22.99 10.44 -24.71
CA ARG A 86 -22.49 10.88 -26.02
C ARG A 86 -23.59 11.14 -27.03
N SER A 87 -24.64 10.32 -27.06
CA SER A 87 -25.77 10.49 -27.96
C SER A 87 -26.64 11.71 -27.58
N LEU A 88 -26.86 11.93 -26.28
CA LEU A 88 -27.60 13.09 -25.79
C LEU A 88 -26.83 14.40 -26.04
N ALA A 89 -25.52 14.42 -25.82
CA ALA A 89 -24.67 15.57 -26.11
C ALA A 89 -24.58 15.92 -27.61
N ALA A 90 -24.68 14.91 -28.50
CA ALA A 90 -24.75 15.14 -29.94
C ALA A 90 -26.08 15.78 -30.33
N LYS A 91 -27.22 15.34 -29.78
CA LYS A 91 -28.55 15.95 -30.00
C LYS A 91 -28.62 17.36 -29.41
N GLU A 92 -28.06 17.59 -28.25
CA GLU A 92 -27.95 18.94 -27.64
C GLU A 92 -27.21 19.91 -28.55
N ARG A 93 -26.06 19.49 -29.10
CA ARG A 93 -25.27 20.31 -30.00
C ARG A 93 -26.07 20.68 -31.26
N LYS A 94 -26.73 19.67 -31.87
CA LYS A 94 -27.58 19.88 -33.04
C LYS A 94 -28.74 20.82 -32.75
N ALA A 95 -29.40 20.69 -31.60
CA ALA A 95 -30.49 21.55 -31.16
C ALA A 95 -30.03 23.01 -30.83
N ASN A 96 -28.76 23.19 -30.45
CA ASN A 96 -28.18 24.51 -30.22
C ASN A 96 -27.69 25.20 -31.53
N GLU A 97 -27.34 24.44 -32.54
CA GLU A 97 -26.97 24.89 -33.86
C GLU A 97 -28.21 25.34 -34.71
N HIS A 98 -29.38 24.74 -34.44
CA HIS A 98 -30.64 24.97 -35.15
C HIS A 98 -31.75 25.41 -34.17
N LEU A 99 -31.63 26.60 -33.61
CA LEU A 99 -32.60 27.15 -32.67
C LEU A 99 -33.94 27.50 -33.33
N ASP A 100 -33.93 27.76 -34.64
CA ASP A 100 -35.09 28.18 -35.45
C ASP A 100 -35.86 26.97 -36.02
N ASP A 101 -35.38 25.76 -35.85
CA ASP A 101 -36.03 24.54 -36.36
C ASP A 101 -36.79 23.77 -35.26
N PRO A 102 -38.12 23.88 -35.19
CA PRO A 102 -38.90 23.27 -34.14
C PRO A 102 -38.89 21.71 -34.16
N SER A 103 -38.62 21.10 -35.31
CA SER A 103 -38.52 19.60 -35.39
C SER A 103 -37.29 19.06 -34.70
N VAL A 104 -36.15 19.75 -34.81
CA VAL A 104 -34.90 19.41 -34.12
C VAL A 104 -34.99 19.65 -32.61
N GLN A 105 -35.78 20.65 -32.21
CA GLN A 105 -36.05 20.88 -30.78
C GLN A 105 -36.94 19.82 -30.20
N ALA A 106 -37.99 19.38 -30.92
CA ALA A 106 -38.86 18.27 -30.48
C ALA A 106 -38.09 16.95 -30.30
N ASP A 107 -37.23 16.60 -31.26
CA ASP A 107 -36.33 15.42 -31.16
C ASP A 107 -35.41 15.46 -29.94
N TYR A 108 -34.94 16.64 -29.57
CA TYR A 108 -34.12 16.82 -28.39
C TYR A 108 -34.94 16.73 -27.11
N TYR A 109 -36.14 17.32 -27.05
CA TYR A 109 -37.05 17.23 -25.91
C TYR A 109 -37.52 15.79 -25.66
N ALA A 110 -37.84 15.03 -26.70
CA ALA A 110 -38.17 13.61 -26.58
C ALA A 110 -37.01 12.79 -26.00
N ALA A 111 -35.78 13.09 -26.42
CA ALA A 111 -34.58 12.45 -25.86
C ALA A 111 -34.32 12.82 -24.39
N LEU A 112 -34.56 14.08 -24.01
CA LEU A 112 -34.43 14.53 -22.61
C LEU A 112 -35.46 13.84 -21.70
N LEU A 113 -36.71 13.70 -22.13
CA LEU A 113 -37.75 13.01 -21.37
C LEU A 113 -37.49 11.51 -21.25
N ALA A 114 -37.03 10.87 -22.32
CA ALA A 114 -36.58 9.45 -22.28
C ALA A 114 -35.49 9.18 -21.27
N HIS A 115 -34.64 10.18 -21.02
CA HIS A 115 -33.55 10.10 -20.05
C HIS A 115 -33.86 10.72 -18.69
N LYS A 116 -35.14 11.08 -18.43
CA LYS A 116 -35.61 11.63 -17.15
C LYS A 116 -35.02 12.99 -16.77
N TYR A 117 -34.92 13.92 -17.73
CA TYR A 117 -34.50 15.32 -17.50
C TYR A 117 -35.64 16.32 -17.83
N PRO A 118 -36.82 16.27 -17.16
CA PRO A 118 -37.95 17.14 -17.46
C PRO A 118 -37.69 18.61 -17.16
N GLU A 119 -36.84 18.91 -16.16
CA GLU A 119 -36.49 20.31 -15.80
C GLU A 119 -35.79 21.06 -16.94
N VAL A 120 -34.98 20.37 -17.75
CA VAL A 120 -34.26 20.97 -18.87
C VAL A 120 -35.21 21.29 -20.01
N VAL A 121 -36.20 20.43 -20.23
CA VAL A 121 -37.25 20.65 -21.23
C VAL A 121 -38.08 21.90 -20.86
N ALA A 122 -38.53 22.00 -19.60
CA ALA A 122 -39.30 23.12 -19.10
C ALA A 122 -38.57 24.44 -19.28
N LYS A 123 -37.31 24.56 -18.84
CA LYS A 123 -36.49 25.77 -18.99
C LYS A 123 -36.21 26.16 -20.44
N ARG A 124 -36.04 25.17 -21.33
CA ARG A 124 -35.70 25.45 -22.73
C ARG A 124 -36.91 25.90 -23.53
N TYR A 125 -38.09 25.31 -23.28
CA TYR A 125 -39.33 25.65 -23.90
C TYR A 125 -39.80 27.08 -23.49
N GLU A 126 -39.61 27.47 -22.24
CA GLU A 126 -39.95 28.83 -21.74
C GLU A 126 -39.00 29.94 -22.29
N ASN A 127 -37.97 29.58 -23.04
CA ASN A 127 -37.04 30.54 -23.62
C ASN A 127 -37.62 31.04 -24.98
N PRO A 128 -37.92 32.32 -25.11
CA PRO A 128 -38.55 32.90 -26.34
C PRO A 128 -37.64 32.86 -27.57
N SER A 129 -36.33 32.56 -27.44
CA SER A 129 -35.40 32.45 -28.56
C SER A 129 -35.40 31.06 -29.23
N VAL A 130 -36.19 30.09 -28.77
CA VAL A 130 -36.23 28.72 -29.29
C VAL A 130 -37.56 28.49 -30.01
N ALA A 131 -37.49 28.07 -31.27
CA ALA A 131 -38.69 27.79 -32.04
C ALA A 131 -39.46 26.59 -31.45
N SER A 132 -40.78 26.70 -31.39
CA SER A 132 -41.68 25.69 -30.86
C SER A 132 -42.81 25.37 -31.81
N ASN A 133 -43.29 24.12 -31.78
CA ASN A 133 -44.47 23.66 -32.51
C ASN A 133 -45.41 22.87 -31.57
N ALA A 134 -46.52 22.40 -32.06
CA ALA A 134 -47.51 21.63 -31.29
C ALA A 134 -46.90 20.35 -30.66
N GLU A 135 -45.88 19.77 -31.27
CA GLU A 135 -45.15 18.61 -30.76
C GLU A 135 -44.24 18.98 -29.59
N CYS A 136 -43.53 20.09 -29.68
CA CYS A 136 -42.75 20.68 -28.56
C CYS A 136 -43.65 21.00 -27.37
N GLU A 137 -44.85 21.56 -27.62
CA GLU A 137 -45.86 21.85 -26.58
C GLU A 137 -46.35 20.64 -25.88
N SER A 138 -46.66 19.56 -26.62
CA SER A 138 -47.10 18.27 -26.05
C SER A 138 -46.01 17.66 -25.17
N LEU A 139 -44.72 17.71 -25.55
CA LEU A 139 -43.60 17.24 -24.79
C LEU A 139 -43.33 18.12 -23.56
N TYR A 140 -43.56 19.44 -23.66
CA TYR A 140 -43.46 20.36 -22.53
C TYR A 140 -44.56 20.09 -21.49
N LEU A 141 -45.82 19.83 -21.92
CA LEU A 141 -46.88 19.45 -21.01
C LEU A 141 -46.56 18.15 -20.28
N GLY A 142 -46.03 17.16 -20.98
CA GLY A 142 -45.54 15.92 -20.38
C GLY A 142 -44.40 16.16 -19.38
N ALA A 143 -43.51 17.12 -19.64
CA ALA A 143 -42.45 17.49 -18.72
C ALA A 143 -43.02 18.14 -17.44
N LEU A 144 -44.00 19.02 -17.55
CA LEU A 144 -44.68 19.66 -16.41
C LEU A 144 -45.45 18.65 -15.54
N GLU A 145 -46.10 17.66 -16.14
CA GLU A 145 -46.76 16.56 -15.43
C GLU A 145 -45.74 15.74 -14.62
N LEU A 146 -44.59 15.43 -15.20
CA LEU A 146 -43.50 14.73 -14.52
C LEU A 146 -42.84 15.53 -13.39
N LEU A 147 -42.87 16.85 -13.48
CA LEU A 147 -42.35 17.77 -12.42
C LEU A 147 -43.37 18.01 -11.30
N GLY A 148 -44.61 17.55 -11.47
CA GLY A 148 -45.71 17.76 -10.50
C GLY A 148 -46.39 19.13 -10.59
N GLU A 149 -46.10 19.95 -11.63
CA GLU A 149 -46.70 21.24 -11.88
C GLU A 149 -48.05 21.12 -12.66
N THR A 150 -48.95 20.31 -12.15
CA THR A 150 -50.20 19.95 -12.78
C THR A 150 -51.15 21.17 -13.00
N GLN A 151 -51.06 22.22 -12.18
CA GLN A 151 -51.85 23.42 -12.32
C GLN A 151 -51.41 24.26 -13.53
N LYS A 152 -50.12 24.34 -13.81
CA LYS A 152 -49.61 25.02 -15.02
C LYS A 152 -49.92 24.25 -16.28
N ALA A 153 -49.81 22.94 -16.26
CA ALA A 153 -50.15 22.06 -17.37
C ALA A 153 -51.66 22.18 -17.71
N ALA A 154 -52.55 22.23 -16.71
CA ALA A 154 -53.99 22.39 -16.88
C ALA A 154 -54.36 23.79 -17.45
N THR A 155 -53.72 24.85 -17.01
CA THR A 155 -53.95 26.21 -17.55
C THR A 155 -53.55 26.33 -19.02
N ILE A 156 -52.46 25.73 -19.43
CA ILE A 156 -51.99 25.74 -20.82
C ILE A 156 -52.89 24.89 -21.70
N ARG A 157 -53.31 23.70 -21.22
CA ARG A 157 -54.25 22.82 -21.93
C ARG A 157 -55.63 23.48 -22.14
N ASN A 158 -56.13 24.30 -21.19
CA ASN A 158 -57.38 25.00 -21.28
C ASN A 158 -57.29 26.25 -22.14
N SER A 159 -56.13 26.91 -22.28
CA SER A 159 -55.91 28.03 -23.19
C SER A 159 -55.78 27.60 -24.67
N GLY A 160 -55.33 26.35 -24.91
CA GLY A 160 -55.20 25.80 -26.28
C GLY A 160 -56.53 25.35 -26.93
N VAL A 161 -57.62 25.24 -26.18
CA VAL A 161 -58.92 24.76 -26.71
C VAL A 161 -59.72 25.90 -27.37
N GLN A 162 -59.35 27.19 -27.25
CA GLN A 162 -60.10 28.30 -27.85
C GLN A 162 -59.58 28.81 -29.23
N SER A 163 -58.69 28.09 -29.89
CA SER A 163 -58.18 28.48 -31.22
C SER A 163 -58.35 27.44 -32.31
N GLN A 164 -59.49 26.77 -32.40
CA GLN A 164 -59.91 26.02 -33.60
C GLN A 164 -61.23 26.59 -34.14
N GLY A 165 -61.13 27.47 -35.14
CA GLY A 165 -62.29 27.97 -35.91
C GLY A 165 -61.92 28.95 -36.99
N ALA A 166 -61.73 28.40 -38.22
CA ALA A 166 -61.90 28.99 -39.56
C ALA A 166 -60.79 29.92 -40.17
N PRO A 167 -60.53 29.75 -41.48
CA PRO A 167 -59.42 30.42 -42.21
C PRO A 167 -59.88 31.70 -42.93
N GLY A 168 -59.01 32.67 -43.04
CA GLY A 168 -59.28 33.81 -43.94
C GLY A 168 -58.41 35.00 -43.67
N SER A 169 -57.41 35.17 -44.51
CA SER A 169 -56.85 36.36 -45.08
C SER A 169 -56.87 37.73 -44.39
N PHE A 170 -55.78 38.44 -44.63
CA PHE A 170 -55.49 39.88 -44.67
C PHE A 170 -54.94 40.60 -43.44
N ALA A 171 -53.75 41.01 -43.68
CA ALA A 171 -53.08 42.27 -43.39
C ALA A 171 -53.71 43.27 -42.40
N GLY A 172 -52.85 43.78 -41.55
CA GLY A 172 -52.92 45.19 -41.18
C GLY A 172 -53.31 45.47 -39.72
N GLU A 173 -52.44 46.25 -39.13
CA GLU A 173 -52.68 47.24 -38.07
C GLU A 173 -52.86 46.83 -36.63
N ALA A 174 -51.94 47.32 -35.90
CA ALA A 174 -51.93 47.53 -34.48
C ALA A 174 -53.18 48.22 -33.95
N VAL A 175 -53.83 47.67 -32.94
CA VAL A 175 -54.63 48.46 -32.00
C VAL A 175 -54.44 47.96 -30.59
N ALA A 176 -53.85 48.82 -29.82
CA ALA A 176 -53.71 48.73 -28.38
C ALA A 176 -55.07 48.76 -27.70
N GLY A 177 -55.41 47.74 -26.92
CA GLY A 177 -56.54 47.73 -26.00
C GLY A 177 -56.23 48.54 -24.75
N ALA A 178 -56.61 49.81 -24.75
CA ALA A 178 -56.47 50.75 -23.66
C ALA A 178 -57.48 50.51 -22.54
N VAL A 179 -56.97 50.23 -21.35
CA VAL A 179 -57.72 50.43 -20.10
C VAL A 179 -57.86 51.93 -19.87
N LYS A 180 -59.08 52.42 -19.89
CA LYS A 180 -59.39 53.82 -19.55
C LYS A 180 -59.02 54.16 -18.13
N ARG A 181 -57.99 55.01 -17.99
CA ARG A 181 -57.80 55.85 -16.80
C ARG A 181 -58.23 57.32 -17.13
N PRO A 182 -58.83 58.03 -16.18
CA PRO A 182 -59.26 59.39 -16.43
C PRO A 182 -58.05 60.26 -16.67
N ILE A 183 -58.07 60.97 -17.81
CA ILE A 183 -57.05 61.96 -18.19
C ILE A 183 -57.31 63.21 -17.40
N VAL A 184 -56.43 63.52 -16.47
CA VAL A 184 -56.30 64.91 -15.92
C VAL A 184 -55.33 65.65 -16.81
N THR A 185 -55.84 66.47 -17.63
CA THR A 185 -55.09 67.37 -18.51
C THR A 185 -54.60 68.57 -17.68
N SER A 186 -53.35 68.50 -17.20
CA SER A 186 -52.59 69.65 -16.77
C SER A 186 -51.60 70.00 -17.87
N SER A 187 -51.60 71.27 -18.30
CA SER A 187 -50.89 71.70 -19.49
C SER A 187 -49.40 72.00 -19.32
N GLY A 188 -48.79 71.72 -18.17
CA GLY A 188 -47.35 71.89 -17.95
C GLY A 188 -46.81 73.32 -18.08
N LEU A 189 -47.67 74.33 -18.15
CA LEU A 189 -47.29 75.75 -18.18
C LEU A 189 -47.06 76.25 -16.76
N LYS A 190 -46.24 77.35 -16.61
CA LYS A 190 -45.86 77.92 -15.31
C LYS A 190 -47.06 78.37 -14.43
N SER A 191 -48.25 78.49 -15.00
CA SER A 191 -49.50 78.82 -14.32
C SER A 191 -50.28 77.64 -13.79
N ASP A 192 -49.87 76.38 -14.17
CA ASP A 192 -50.55 75.13 -13.74
C ASP A 192 -49.56 74.03 -13.63
N PRO A 193 -48.79 73.97 -12.52
CA PRO A 193 -47.70 73.02 -12.33
C PRO A 193 -48.24 71.63 -12.07
N ILE A 194 -47.60 70.61 -12.69
CA ILE A 194 -47.85 69.20 -12.44
C ILE A 194 -47.26 68.84 -11.08
N HIS A 195 -48.10 68.54 -10.09
CA HIS A 195 -47.66 68.01 -8.80
C HIS A 195 -47.42 66.53 -8.90
N VAL A 196 -46.15 66.14 -8.98
CA VAL A 196 -45.74 64.73 -8.92
C VAL A 196 -45.48 64.34 -7.44
N VAL A 197 -46.35 63.61 -6.84
CA VAL A 197 -46.14 63.06 -5.51
C VAL A 197 -45.42 61.69 -5.73
N LEU A 198 -44.11 61.66 -5.43
CA LEU A 198 -43.34 60.44 -5.39
C LEU A 198 -43.75 59.63 -4.11
N GLN A 199 -44.68 58.72 -4.26
CA GLN A 199 -45.04 57.81 -3.18
C GLN A 199 -44.09 56.59 -3.23
N ASP A 200 -43.07 56.61 -2.38
CA ASP A 200 -42.20 55.44 -2.19
C ASP A 200 -43.05 54.31 -1.64
N SER A 201 -43.17 53.23 -2.40
CA SER A 201 -43.87 52.03 -1.92
C SER A 201 -43.08 51.43 -0.74
N LYS A 202 -43.78 51.08 0.36
CA LYS A 202 -43.15 50.49 1.56
C LYS A 202 -42.28 49.23 1.23
N GLY A 203 -42.52 48.60 0.09
CA GLY A 203 -41.71 47.47 -0.42
C GLY A 203 -40.32 47.89 -0.92
N SER A 204 -40.19 49.13 -1.57
CA SER A 204 -38.88 49.54 -2.12
C SER A 204 -37.90 49.91 -1.00
N LEU A 205 -38.38 50.47 0.10
CA LEU A 205 -37.56 50.74 1.30
C LEU A 205 -37.06 49.45 1.93
N PHE A 206 -37.94 48.41 2.06
CA PHE A 206 -37.54 47.12 2.60
C PHE A 206 -36.43 46.45 1.74
N PHE A 207 -36.58 46.43 0.41
CA PHE A 207 -35.54 45.88 -0.46
C PHE A 207 -34.25 46.69 -0.44
N ARG A 208 -34.28 48.00 -0.24
CA ARG A 208 -33.07 48.82 -0.04
C ARG A 208 -32.36 48.45 1.25
N TYR A 209 -33.07 48.24 2.37
CA TYR A 209 -32.45 47.80 3.62
C TYR A 209 -31.93 46.38 3.56
N VAL A 210 -32.65 45.45 2.92
CA VAL A 210 -32.18 44.08 2.70
C VAL A 210 -30.91 44.06 1.84
N ARG A 211 -30.89 44.85 0.75
CA ARG A 211 -29.70 44.99 -0.11
C ARG A 211 -28.53 45.60 0.66
N LEU A 212 -28.77 46.60 1.50
CA LEU A 212 -27.75 47.20 2.36
C LEU A 212 -27.18 46.16 3.36
N LEU A 213 -28.03 45.39 4.02
CA LEU A 213 -27.63 44.34 4.93
C LEU A 213 -26.82 43.21 4.24
N VAL A 214 -27.24 42.83 3.05
CA VAL A 214 -26.51 41.82 2.25
C VAL A 214 -25.13 42.38 1.84
N MET A 215 -25.06 43.62 1.37
CA MET A 215 -23.78 44.28 1.02
C MET A 215 -22.87 44.43 2.23
N LEU A 216 -23.42 44.77 3.41
CA LEU A 216 -22.67 44.84 4.67
C LEU A 216 -22.17 43.47 5.11
N GLY A 217 -22.99 42.42 4.97
CA GLY A 217 -22.62 41.05 5.24
C GLY A 217 -21.50 40.53 4.33
N VAL A 218 -21.60 40.82 3.02
CA VAL A 218 -20.55 40.44 2.04
C VAL A 218 -19.25 41.25 2.30
N SER A 219 -19.36 42.55 2.63
CA SER A 219 -18.19 43.35 2.98
C SER A 219 -17.52 42.90 4.27
N PHE A 220 -18.30 42.52 5.28
CA PHE A 220 -17.77 41.95 6.54
C PHE A 220 -17.12 40.59 6.32
N TYR A 221 -17.72 39.74 5.50
CA TYR A 221 -17.13 38.44 5.12
C TYR A 221 -15.82 38.64 4.33
N ALA A 222 -15.80 39.57 3.38
CA ALA A 222 -14.59 39.92 2.62
C ALA A 222 -13.48 40.45 3.56
N LEU A 223 -13.84 41.25 4.56
CA LEU A 223 -12.90 41.75 5.58
C LEU A 223 -12.34 40.58 6.42
N ILE A 224 -13.19 39.63 6.88
CA ILE A 224 -12.75 38.48 7.61
C ILE A 224 -11.77 37.63 6.78
N VAL A 225 -12.09 37.38 5.49
CA VAL A 225 -11.21 36.65 4.57
C VAL A 225 -9.89 37.39 4.37
N LEU A 226 -9.94 38.71 4.21
CA LEU A 226 -8.73 39.52 4.03
C LEU A 226 -7.86 39.54 5.29
N VAL A 227 -8.47 39.63 6.48
CA VAL A 227 -7.77 39.50 7.76
C VAL A 227 -7.21 38.11 7.96
N ALA A 228 -7.94 37.05 7.58
CA ALA A 228 -7.46 35.68 7.64
C ALA A 228 -6.23 35.47 6.72
N VAL A 229 -6.30 35.91 5.46
CA VAL A 229 -5.19 35.85 4.50
C VAL A 229 -4.00 36.71 4.96
N ALA A 230 -4.27 37.92 5.44
CA ALA A 230 -3.23 38.81 5.98
C ALA A 230 -2.56 38.21 7.23
N SER A 231 -3.31 37.53 8.07
CA SER A 231 -2.77 36.87 9.26
C SER A 231 -1.95 35.59 8.92
N GLU A 232 -2.32 34.85 7.86
CA GLU A 232 -1.49 33.77 7.34
C GLU A 232 -0.18 34.28 6.71
N THR A 233 -0.25 35.38 5.94
CA THR A 233 0.95 35.94 5.27
C THR A 233 1.84 36.71 6.23
N SER A 234 1.31 37.40 7.22
CA SER A 234 2.09 38.17 8.21
C SER A 234 2.58 37.32 9.39
N GLY A 235 2.17 36.05 9.50
CA GLY A 235 2.57 35.17 10.59
C GLY A 235 2.10 35.59 11.98
N ILE A 236 1.15 36.58 12.08
CA ILE A 236 0.63 37.11 13.35
C ILE A 236 -0.32 36.13 14.02
N LEU A 237 -1.01 35.27 13.25
CA LEU A 237 -1.71 34.07 13.73
C LEU A 237 -0.81 32.83 13.57
N LYS A 238 0.45 32.92 13.90
CA LYS A 238 1.10 31.70 14.41
C LYS A 238 0.29 31.35 15.64
N GLY A 239 -0.61 30.40 15.48
CA GLY A 239 -1.21 29.69 16.61
C GLY A 239 -0.13 29.31 17.60
N PRO A 240 -0.47 29.07 18.87
CA PRO A 240 0.51 28.70 19.88
C PRO A 240 1.43 27.70 19.20
N PRO A 241 2.76 27.83 19.30
CA PRO A 241 3.72 27.10 18.50
C PRO A 241 3.19 25.67 18.44
N GLN A 242 2.77 25.25 17.23
CA GLN A 242 2.28 23.89 17.00
C GLN A 242 3.23 23.04 17.76
N ALA A 243 2.68 22.29 18.73
CA ALA A 243 3.42 21.59 19.75
C ALA A 243 4.79 21.32 19.18
N LYS A 244 5.81 22.02 19.72
CA LYS A 244 7.18 21.73 19.31
C LYS A 244 7.14 20.23 19.24
N HIS A 245 7.20 19.63 18.04
CA HIS A 245 7.54 18.24 17.96
C HIS A 245 8.72 18.21 18.90
N ASP A 246 8.48 17.72 20.11
CA ASP A 246 9.53 17.50 21.04
C ASP A 246 10.45 16.61 20.21
N THR A 247 11.44 17.24 19.62
CA THR A 247 12.64 16.57 19.12
C THR A 247 13.02 15.82 20.38
N SER A 248 12.56 14.55 20.48
CA SER A 248 12.39 13.87 21.75
C SER A 248 13.75 13.81 22.40
N MET A 249 13.96 14.78 23.26
CA MET A 249 15.14 14.87 24.09
C MET A 249 14.95 13.83 25.18
N SER A 250 15.11 12.57 24.82
CA SER A 250 15.23 11.51 25.78
C SER A 250 16.68 11.52 26.27
N GLN A 251 16.87 11.68 27.56
CA GLN A 251 18.12 11.21 28.15
C GLN A 251 18.10 9.70 27.97
N PRO A 252 18.99 9.12 27.15
CA PRO A 252 18.96 7.69 26.92
C PRO A 252 19.35 6.97 28.21
N THR A 253 18.44 6.15 28.70
CA THR A 253 18.70 5.26 29.85
C THR A 253 19.45 4.01 29.45
N VAL A 254 19.53 3.73 28.14
CA VAL A 254 20.14 2.52 27.53
C VAL A 254 21.66 2.69 27.50
N LYS A 255 22.38 1.66 27.92
CA LYS A 255 23.85 1.58 27.89
C LYS A 255 24.30 0.42 26.99
N PHE A 256 25.62 0.36 26.73
CA PHE A 256 26.20 -0.77 25.99
C PHE A 256 26.01 -2.12 26.68
N THR A 257 25.76 -2.14 28.00
CA THR A 257 25.42 -3.35 28.74
C THR A 257 24.06 -3.96 28.34
N ASP A 258 23.20 -3.18 27.71
CA ASP A 258 21.86 -3.63 27.27
C ASP A 258 21.86 -4.06 25.80
N VAL A 259 22.99 -3.87 25.10
CA VAL A 259 23.16 -4.21 23.68
C VAL A 259 24.01 -5.47 23.58
N HIS A 260 23.48 -6.49 22.92
CA HIS A 260 24.12 -7.80 22.80
C HIS A 260 24.17 -8.25 21.34
N GLY A 261 25.20 -9.04 20.99
CA GLY A 261 25.32 -9.70 19.70
C GLY A 261 25.73 -8.79 18.53
N VAL A 262 26.36 -7.68 18.82
CA VAL A 262 26.90 -6.70 17.84
C VAL A 262 28.26 -6.17 18.32
N ASP A 263 29.14 -7.09 18.73
CA ASP A 263 30.41 -6.74 19.43
C ASP A 263 31.36 -5.92 18.54
N GLU A 264 31.44 -6.23 17.24
CA GLU A 264 32.30 -5.49 16.29
C GLU A 264 31.74 -4.06 16.08
N ALA A 265 30.44 -3.92 15.83
CA ALA A 265 29.83 -2.61 15.68
C ALA A 265 29.92 -1.78 16.97
N ARG A 266 29.85 -2.42 18.13
CA ARG A 266 30.03 -1.78 19.42
C ARG A 266 31.47 -1.27 19.58
N ALA A 267 32.50 -2.07 19.27
CA ALA A 267 33.90 -1.67 19.33
C ALA A 267 34.18 -0.44 18.46
N ASP A 268 33.64 -0.42 17.26
CA ASP A 268 33.75 0.72 16.35
C ASP A 268 33.12 2.02 16.91
N LEU A 269 32.06 1.90 17.69
CA LEU A 269 31.32 3.02 18.28
C LEU A 269 31.90 3.46 19.66
N GLU A 270 32.60 2.58 20.35
CA GLU A 270 33.31 2.93 21.59
C GLU A 270 34.37 4.03 21.38
N GLU A 271 34.98 4.06 20.19
CA GLU A 271 35.88 5.13 19.80
C GLU A 271 35.19 6.51 19.77
N ILE A 272 33.95 6.54 19.29
CA ILE A 272 33.13 7.76 19.24
C ILE A 272 32.71 8.20 20.63
N VAL A 273 32.36 7.27 21.51
CA VAL A 273 32.05 7.55 22.92
C VAL A 273 33.26 8.14 23.64
N ALA A 274 34.45 7.54 23.44
CA ALA A 274 35.69 8.02 24.04
C ALA A 274 36.01 9.46 23.61
N PHE A 275 35.76 9.79 22.32
CA PHE A 275 35.95 11.16 21.84
C PHE A 275 34.91 12.14 22.42
N LEU A 276 33.63 11.77 22.50
CA LEU A 276 32.60 12.65 23.08
C LEU A 276 32.90 12.96 24.55
N ARG A 277 33.51 12.00 25.27
CA ARG A 277 33.93 12.18 26.67
C ARG A 277 35.19 13.07 26.82
N ASP A 278 36.21 12.86 25.98
CA ASP A 278 37.46 13.60 26.01
C ASP A 278 37.96 13.93 24.59
N PRO A 279 37.51 15.05 24.00
CA PRO A 279 37.93 15.48 22.67
C PRO A 279 39.37 15.87 22.57
N THR A 280 39.98 16.32 23.70
CA THR A 280 41.31 16.91 23.72
C THR A 280 42.40 15.88 23.41
N LYS A 281 42.20 14.64 23.85
CA LYS A 281 43.14 13.53 23.64
C LYS A 281 43.38 13.23 22.15
N TYR A 282 42.36 13.38 21.31
CA TYR A 282 42.46 13.06 19.88
C TYR A 282 42.91 14.24 19.03
N THR A 283 42.50 15.46 19.39
CA THR A 283 42.87 16.67 18.64
C THR A 283 44.33 17.02 18.84
N GLY A 284 44.95 16.66 19.98
CA GLY A 284 46.36 16.93 20.27
C GLY A 284 47.36 16.28 19.31
N LEU A 285 46.99 15.15 18.69
CA LEU A 285 47.82 14.44 17.70
C LEU A 285 47.43 14.75 16.26
N GLY A 286 46.50 15.69 16.02
CA GLY A 286 45.99 16.06 14.68
C GLY A 286 44.96 15.08 14.09
N GLY A 287 44.48 14.13 14.90
CA GLY A 287 43.44 13.21 14.50
C GLY A 287 42.12 13.94 14.19
N ARG A 288 41.45 13.55 13.11
CA ARG A 288 40.13 14.05 12.73
C ARG A 288 39.12 12.93 12.85
N LEU A 289 38.13 13.13 13.70
CA LEU A 289 37.03 12.13 13.80
C LEU A 289 36.04 12.25 12.68
N PRO A 290 35.33 11.15 12.39
CA PRO A 290 34.21 11.16 11.45
C PRO A 290 33.11 12.12 11.95
N LYS A 291 32.61 12.97 11.06
CA LYS A 291 31.43 13.81 11.37
C LYS A 291 30.17 13.00 11.50
N GLY A 292 30.04 11.97 10.69
CA GLY A 292 28.89 11.13 10.61
C GLY A 292 29.22 9.65 10.52
N VAL A 293 28.35 8.84 11.12
CA VAL A 293 28.40 7.39 11.11
C VAL A 293 27.15 6.86 10.48
N LEU A 294 27.31 5.95 9.53
CA LEU A 294 26.20 5.26 8.89
C LEU A 294 26.14 3.83 9.41
N LEU A 295 25.06 3.50 10.15
CA LEU A 295 24.76 2.13 10.56
C LEU A 295 24.02 1.42 9.44
N THR A 296 24.60 0.34 8.92
CA THR A 296 24.00 -0.46 7.84
C THR A 296 23.71 -1.86 8.34
N GLY A 297 22.76 -2.57 7.72
CA GLY A 297 22.47 -3.96 8.03
C GLY A 297 20.97 -4.32 7.97
N PRO A 298 20.64 -5.60 8.16
CA PRO A 298 19.26 -6.10 8.10
C PRO A 298 18.33 -5.43 9.11
N PRO A 299 17.00 -5.40 8.86
CA PRO A 299 16.05 -4.87 9.83
C PRO A 299 16.02 -5.73 11.10
N GLY A 300 15.76 -5.09 12.25
CA GLY A 300 15.66 -5.78 13.52
C GLY A 300 16.98 -6.12 14.22
N THR A 301 18.14 -5.73 13.67
CA THR A 301 19.47 -5.98 14.29
C THR A 301 19.80 -5.05 15.45
N GLY A 302 18.95 -4.06 15.75
CA GLY A 302 19.12 -3.17 16.89
C GLY A 302 19.89 -1.88 16.60
N LYS A 303 19.99 -1.42 15.35
CA LYS A 303 20.67 -0.17 14.94
C LYS A 303 20.22 1.04 15.75
N THR A 304 18.94 1.25 15.90
CA THR A 304 18.34 2.33 16.71
C THR A 304 18.68 2.20 18.20
N LEU A 305 18.69 0.97 18.74
CA LEU A 305 19.05 0.68 20.12
C LEU A 305 20.54 0.99 20.36
N LEU A 306 21.39 0.58 19.42
CA LEU A 306 22.84 0.83 19.45
C LEU A 306 23.16 2.33 19.44
N ALA A 307 22.48 3.11 18.58
CA ALA A 307 22.65 4.57 18.56
C ALA A 307 22.24 5.23 19.89
N ARG A 308 21.15 4.76 20.52
CA ARG A 308 20.74 5.22 21.85
C ARG A 308 21.76 4.85 22.93
N ALA A 309 22.33 3.64 22.84
CA ALA A 309 23.34 3.19 23.79
C ALA A 309 24.63 4.02 23.69
N VAL A 310 25.04 4.42 22.49
CA VAL A 310 26.16 5.35 22.27
C VAL A 310 25.94 6.67 23.03
N ALA A 311 24.76 7.25 22.90
CA ALA A 311 24.41 8.51 23.57
C ALA A 311 24.33 8.35 25.10
N GLY A 312 23.76 7.23 25.57
CA GLY A 312 23.65 6.91 27.00
C GLY A 312 25.00 6.63 27.63
N GLU A 313 25.92 5.98 26.92
CA GLU A 313 27.30 5.72 27.37
C GLU A 313 28.13 6.99 27.36
N ALA A 314 27.93 7.86 26.36
CA ALA A 314 28.64 9.16 26.30
C ALA A 314 28.02 10.18 27.25
N GLY A 315 26.80 10.01 27.74
CA GLY A 315 26.11 10.95 28.64
C GLY A 315 25.68 12.25 27.93
N VAL A 316 25.46 12.23 26.62
CA VAL A 316 25.12 13.41 25.82
C VAL A 316 23.65 13.40 25.36
N PRO A 317 23.04 14.57 25.09
CA PRO A 317 21.71 14.68 24.55
C PRO A 317 21.57 13.93 23.21
N PHE A 318 20.43 13.22 23.06
CA PHE A 318 20.10 12.44 21.90
C PHE A 318 18.90 13.03 21.17
N PHE A 319 19.12 13.42 19.92
CA PHE A 319 18.07 13.94 19.03
C PHE A 319 17.69 12.87 18.03
N PHE A 320 16.45 12.42 18.05
CA PHE A 320 15.94 11.37 17.17
C PHE A 320 15.01 11.96 16.13
N MET A 321 15.13 11.49 14.89
CA MET A 321 14.15 11.73 13.82
C MET A 321 14.18 10.58 12.81
N SER A 322 13.03 10.20 12.28
CA SER A 322 12.96 9.25 11.17
C SER A 322 13.09 9.96 9.83
N GLY A 323 13.76 9.33 8.87
CA GLY A 323 13.85 9.82 7.48
C GLY A 323 12.49 10.01 6.85
N SER A 324 11.51 9.17 7.20
CA SER A 324 10.13 9.29 6.74
C SER A 324 9.42 10.57 7.21
N GLU A 325 9.83 11.16 8.34
CA GLU A 325 9.27 12.43 8.84
C GLU A 325 9.69 13.64 7.98
N PHE A 326 10.71 13.49 7.16
CA PHE A 326 11.14 14.52 6.21
C PHE A 326 10.42 14.41 4.85
N ASP A 327 9.74 13.28 4.58
CA ASP A 327 8.98 13.05 3.35
C ASP A 327 7.60 13.72 3.43
N GLU A 328 7.59 15.03 3.27
CA GLU A 328 6.39 15.87 3.31
C GLU A 328 6.02 16.35 1.91
N MET A 329 4.73 16.27 1.57
CA MET A 329 4.22 16.70 0.25
C MET A 329 4.38 18.21 -0.01
N TYR A 330 4.54 19.02 1.04
CA TYR A 330 4.68 20.47 0.89
C TYR A 330 6.15 20.86 0.70
N VAL A 331 6.40 21.59 -0.39
CA VAL A 331 7.74 22.06 -0.75
C VAL A 331 8.37 22.87 0.38
N GLY A 332 9.55 22.47 0.82
CA GLY A 332 10.36 23.18 1.83
C GLY A 332 10.06 22.86 3.29
N VAL A 333 8.99 22.12 3.61
CA VAL A 333 8.68 21.73 5.00
C VAL A 333 9.73 20.74 5.53
N GLY A 334 10.06 19.69 4.77
CA GLY A 334 11.13 18.76 5.12
C GLY A 334 12.48 19.45 5.33
N ALA A 335 12.88 20.32 4.42
CA ALA A 335 14.10 21.10 4.55
C ALA A 335 14.10 22.06 5.78
N LYS A 336 12.94 22.56 6.18
CA LYS A 336 12.80 23.35 7.41
C LYS A 336 12.99 22.49 8.64
N ARG A 337 12.41 21.28 8.70
CA ARG A 337 12.61 20.34 9.82
C ARG A 337 14.07 19.94 9.98
N VAL A 338 14.78 19.68 8.86
CA VAL A 338 16.23 19.42 8.91
C VAL A 338 16.94 20.56 9.62
N ARG A 339 16.73 21.81 9.19
CA ARG A 339 17.38 22.99 9.81
C ARG A 339 17.02 23.14 11.30
N GLU A 340 15.78 22.91 11.68
CA GLU A 340 15.33 23.00 13.08
C GLU A 340 16.01 21.93 13.95
N LEU A 341 16.10 20.68 13.49
CA LEU A 341 16.79 19.59 14.14
C LEU A 341 18.28 19.94 14.37
N PHE A 342 18.95 20.38 13.31
CA PHE A 342 20.37 20.70 13.36
C PHE A 342 20.66 21.93 14.25
N ALA A 343 19.80 22.95 14.22
CA ALA A 343 19.89 24.12 15.09
C ALA A 343 19.71 23.72 16.57
N ALA A 344 18.75 22.83 16.87
CA ALA A 344 18.51 22.32 18.22
C ALA A 344 19.71 21.52 18.75
N ALA A 345 20.28 20.64 17.91
CA ALA A 345 21.47 19.86 18.26
C ALA A 345 22.71 20.77 18.53
N LYS A 346 22.90 21.78 17.69
CA LYS A 346 24.02 22.76 17.87
C LYS A 346 23.89 23.56 19.15
N ALA A 347 22.66 23.94 19.53
CA ALA A 347 22.39 24.70 20.75
C ALA A 347 22.69 23.90 22.03
N LYS A 348 22.71 22.57 21.94
CA LYS A 348 22.94 21.65 23.09
C LYS A 348 24.18 20.75 22.88
N ALA A 349 25.16 21.23 22.16
CA ALA A 349 26.43 20.51 21.99
C ALA A 349 27.18 20.40 23.34
N PRO A 350 27.88 19.24 23.63
CA PRO A 350 27.99 18.07 22.78
C PRO A 350 26.67 17.24 22.69
N SER A 351 26.33 16.74 21.50
CA SER A 351 25.08 16.01 21.27
C SER A 351 25.21 15.02 20.12
N ILE A 352 24.31 14.06 20.10
CA ILE A 352 24.15 13.10 18.99
C ILE A 352 22.83 13.35 18.28
N VAL A 353 22.89 13.46 16.95
CA VAL A 353 21.72 13.48 16.06
C VAL A 353 21.62 12.12 15.39
N PHE A 354 20.50 11.45 15.57
CA PHE A 354 20.22 10.16 14.96
C PHE A 354 19.08 10.27 13.95
N ILE A 355 19.34 9.82 12.72
CA ILE A 355 18.37 9.77 11.63
C ILE A 355 18.16 8.32 11.25
N ASP A 356 16.99 7.79 11.58
CA ASP A 356 16.61 6.42 11.20
C ASP A 356 15.99 6.40 9.80
N GLU A 357 16.03 5.26 9.11
CA GLU A 357 15.49 5.10 7.77
C GLU A 357 15.97 6.17 6.79
N LEU A 358 17.28 6.40 6.75
CA LEU A 358 17.88 7.43 5.90
C LEU A 358 17.55 7.23 4.41
N ASP A 359 17.30 6.01 3.97
CA ASP A 359 16.91 5.64 2.61
C ASP A 359 15.60 6.30 2.15
N ALA A 360 14.71 6.69 3.08
CA ALA A 360 13.48 7.40 2.73
C ALA A 360 13.75 8.74 2.01
N ILE A 361 14.82 9.46 2.38
CA ILE A 361 15.20 10.74 1.77
C ILE A 361 16.51 10.68 0.98
N GLY A 362 17.35 9.69 1.29
CA GLY A 362 18.69 9.53 0.77
C GLY A 362 18.81 8.67 -0.48
N ALA A 363 17.71 8.22 -1.09
CA ALA A 363 17.75 7.35 -2.24
C ALA A 363 18.43 7.97 -3.47
N ARG A 364 19.03 7.11 -4.33
CA ARG A 364 19.63 7.53 -5.61
C ARG A 364 18.64 8.29 -6.46
N ARG A 365 19.11 9.33 -7.14
CA ARG A 365 18.33 10.26 -7.93
C ARG A 365 17.70 9.58 -9.15
N ASN A 366 16.42 9.30 -9.08
CA ASN A 366 15.63 8.89 -10.25
C ASN A 366 14.98 10.12 -10.91
N SER A 367 14.77 10.06 -12.22
CA SER A 367 14.11 11.14 -12.97
C SER A 367 12.65 11.39 -12.56
N ARG A 368 12.05 10.42 -11.86
CA ARG A 368 10.67 10.48 -11.35
C ARG A 368 10.55 11.01 -9.91
N ASP A 369 11.68 11.19 -9.21
CA ASP A 369 11.64 11.65 -7.82
C ASP A 369 11.06 13.05 -7.74
N GLN A 370 10.21 13.24 -6.75
CA GLN A 370 9.51 14.50 -6.55
C GLN A 370 10.52 15.57 -6.10
N ALA A 371 10.37 16.77 -6.63
CA ALA A 371 11.32 17.88 -6.44
C ALA A 371 11.55 18.24 -4.95
N TYR A 372 10.58 17.97 -4.07
CA TYR A 372 10.67 18.26 -2.63
C TYR A 372 11.63 17.31 -1.89
N VAL A 373 11.68 16.01 -2.24
CA VAL A 373 12.65 15.05 -1.65
C VAL A 373 14.08 15.48 -1.98
N LYS A 374 14.30 15.88 -3.25
CA LYS A 374 15.62 16.41 -3.67
C LYS A 374 16.03 17.66 -2.91
N GLN A 375 15.07 18.54 -2.61
CA GLN A 375 15.32 19.76 -1.85
C GLN A 375 15.72 19.43 -0.39
N THR A 376 15.02 18.46 0.22
CA THR A 376 15.30 18.01 1.59
C THR A 376 16.68 17.35 1.68
N LEU A 377 17.02 16.45 0.74
CA LEU A 377 18.32 15.83 0.64
C LEU A 377 19.43 16.87 0.48
N ASN A 378 19.28 17.82 -0.45
CA ASN A 378 20.27 18.89 -0.64
C ASN A 378 20.45 19.75 0.62
N GLN A 379 19.37 20.03 1.36
CA GLN A 379 19.47 20.75 2.62
C GLN A 379 20.25 19.94 3.66
N LEU A 380 19.96 18.62 3.79
CA LEU A 380 20.71 17.73 4.67
C LEU A 380 22.21 17.73 4.34
N LEU A 381 22.56 17.64 3.04
CA LEU A 381 23.97 17.68 2.60
C LEU A 381 24.65 19.00 2.93
N VAL A 382 23.95 20.13 2.71
CA VAL A 382 24.48 21.48 3.03
C VAL A 382 24.69 21.64 4.54
N ASP A 383 23.75 21.17 5.34
CA ASP A 383 23.84 21.28 6.80
C ASP A 383 24.97 20.38 7.35
N LEU A 384 25.13 19.14 6.84
CA LEU A 384 26.27 18.27 7.19
C LEU A 384 27.61 18.89 6.83
N ASP A 385 27.72 19.50 5.65
CA ASP A 385 28.97 20.18 5.22
C ASP A 385 29.24 21.43 6.07
N GLY A 386 28.18 22.16 6.48
CA GLY A 386 28.27 23.39 7.29
C GLY A 386 28.70 23.21 8.75
N PHE A 387 28.74 21.97 9.26
CA PHE A 387 29.22 21.70 10.62
C PHE A 387 30.75 21.57 10.65
N SER A 388 31.36 22.35 11.53
CA SER A 388 32.78 22.17 11.86
C SER A 388 32.95 21.05 12.87
N GLN A 389 34.06 20.31 12.79
CA GLN A 389 34.37 19.21 13.73
C GLN A 389 34.50 19.70 15.19
N THR A 390 34.71 21.02 15.40
CA THR A 390 34.82 21.65 16.71
C THR A 390 33.47 21.85 17.43
N THR A 391 32.36 21.61 16.77
CA THR A 391 31.03 21.84 17.39
C THR A 391 30.58 20.76 18.35
N GLY A 392 31.25 19.61 18.42
CA GLY A 392 30.89 18.50 19.32
C GLY A 392 29.58 17.80 19.00
N VAL A 393 29.02 17.98 17.78
CA VAL A 393 27.82 17.29 17.30
C VAL A 393 28.26 16.16 16.39
N ILE A 394 27.79 14.93 16.68
CA ILE A 394 28.01 13.74 15.86
C ILE A 394 26.69 13.31 15.25
N PHE A 395 26.74 13.00 13.96
CA PHE A 395 25.58 12.48 13.23
C PHE A 395 25.69 10.96 13.13
N ILE A 396 24.62 10.26 13.52
CA ILE A 396 24.49 8.82 13.30
C ILE A 396 23.25 8.64 12.42
N ALA A 397 23.36 7.89 11.35
CA ALA A 397 22.21 7.52 10.54
C ALA A 397 22.11 6.01 10.45
N ALA A 398 20.91 5.50 10.25
CA ALA A 398 20.67 4.07 10.01
C ALA A 398 19.91 3.85 8.71
N THR A 399 20.26 2.77 8.00
CA THR A 399 19.55 2.31 6.81
C THR A 399 19.57 0.79 6.72
N ASN A 400 18.52 0.23 6.12
CA ASN A 400 18.48 -1.19 5.80
C ASN A 400 18.98 -1.47 4.37
N PHE A 401 19.06 -0.42 3.51
CA PHE A 401 19.37 -0.54 2.09
C PHE A 401 20.50 0.42 1.69
N PRO A 402 21.75 0.15 2.10
CA PRO A 402 22.88 1.03 1.81
C PRO A 402 23.12 1.23 0.31
N GLU A 403 22.80 0.24 -0.53
CA GLU A 403 22.93 0.26 -1.98
C GLU A 403 21.98 1.26 -2.67
N LEU A 404 20.89 1.62 -2.02
CA LEU A 404 19.92 2.60 -2.54
C LEU A 404 20.34 4.05 -2.27
N LEU A 405 21.29 4.29 -1.36
CA LEU A 405 21.69 5.65 -0.97
C LEU A 405 22.43 6.38 -2.08
N ASP A 406 22.24 7.72 -2.12
CA ASP A 406 23.01 8.60 -2.99
C ASP A 406 24.50 8.61 -2.50
N PRO A 407 25.47 8.30 -3.37
CA PRO A 407 26.89 8.32 -3.03
C PRO A 407 27.37 9.65 -2.46
N ALA A 408 26.62 10.74 -2.65
CA ALA A 408 26.94 12.03 -2.04
C ALA A 408 26.85 12.02 -0.51
N LEU A 409 26.03 11.14 0.08
CA LEU A 409 25.90 11.01 1.53
C LEU A 409 27.11 10.35 2.19
N THR A 410 27.74 9.39 1.51
CA THR A 410 28.87 8.60 2.03
C THR A 410 30.26 9.19 1.70
N ARG A 411 30.29 10.43 1.16
CA ARG A 411 31.55 11.13 0.89
C ARG A 411 32.25 11.57 2.18
N PRO A 412 33.62 11.60 2.20
CA PRO A 412 34.34 12.12 3.33
C PRO A 412 33.86 13.50 3.78
N GLY A 413 33.71 13.66 5.10
CA GLY A 413 33.15 14.87 5.71
C GLY A 413 31.64 14.88 5.92
N ARG A 414 30.94 13.79 5.57
CA ARG A 414 29.51 13.54 5.82
C ARG A 414 29.36 12.27 6.64
N PHE A 415 28.72 11.20 6.08
CA PHE A 415 28.72 9.88 6.70
C PHE A 415 29.94 9.09 6.21
N ASP A 416 31.07 9.41 6.77
CA ASP A 416 32.38 8.90 6.33
C ASP A 416 32.80 7.61 7.04
N LYS A 417 32.22 7.26 8.20
CA LYS A 417 32.37 5.95 8.84
C LYS A 417 31.13 5.11 8.62
N ILE A 418 31.29 3.98 7.95
CA ILE A 418 30.21 2.99 7.76
C ILE A 418 30.44 1.86 8.76
N VAL A 419 29.45 1.56 9.57
CA VAL A 419 29.47 0.48 10.57
C VAL A 419 28.39 -0.53 10.19
N ASN A 420 28.80 -1.78 9.90
CA ASN A 420 27.89 -2.84 9.58
C ASN A 420 27.36 -3.50 10.85
N VAL A 421 26.04 -3.62 10.96
CA VAL A 421 25.34 -4.24 12.08
C VAL A 421 24.67 -5.51 11.57
N ASP A 422 25.42 -6.58 11.53
CA ASP A 422 24.99 -7.87 10.99
C ASP A 422 24.01 -8.61 11.92
N LEU A 423 23.48 -9.73 11.42
CA LEU A 423 22.70 -10.64 12.26
C LEU A 423 23.57 -11.25 13.35
N PRO A 424 23.04 -11.46 14.56
CA PRO A 424 23.81 -12.02 15.68
C PRO A 424 24.22 -13.47 15.41
N ASP A 425 25.45 -13.80 15.75
CA ASP A 425 25.97 -15.16 15.80
C ASP A 425 25.28 -15.99 16.93
N VAL A 426 25.61 -17.26 17.07
CA VAL A 426 25.02 -18.13 18.12
C VAL A 426 25.24 -17.53 19.51
N ARG A 427 26.41 -16.97 19.80
CA ARG A 427 26.75 -16.37 21.12
C ARG A 427 25.92 -15.14 21.36
N GLY A 428 25.81 -14.27 20.36
CA GLY A 428 24.97 -13.09 20.38
C GLY A 428 23.51 -13.45 20.61
N ARG A 429 22.98 -14.47 19.91
CA ARG A 429 21.60 -14.94 20.12
C ARG A 429 21.34 -15.45 21.54
N ILE A 430 22.30 -16.19 22.12
CA ILE A 430 22.22 -16.62 23.53
C ILE A 430 22.13 -15.40 24.46
N ALA A 431 23.00 -14.39 24.25
CA ALA A 431 23.01 -13.20 25.08
C ALA A 431 21.70 -12.39 24.96
N ILE A 432 21.18 -12.22 23.72
CA ILE A 432 19.90 -11.55 23.44
C ILE A 432 18.74 -12.29 24.09
N LEU A 433 18.67 -13.63 23.93
CA LEU A 433 17.62 -14.44 24.56
C LEU A 433 17.68 -14.31 26.08
N LYS A 434 18.86 -14.45 26.71
CA LYS A 434 19.02 -14.26 28.15
C LYS A 434 18.57 -12.88 28.61
N HIS A 435 18.83 -11.83 27.81
CA HIS A 435 18.39 -10.47 28.13
C HIS A 435 16.86 -10.36 28.13
N HIS A 436 16.18 -10.85 27.10
CA HIS A 436 14.73 -10.76 26.98
C HIS A 436 13.98 -11.73 27.93
N MET A 437 14.60 -12.84 28.32
CA MET A 437 14.04 -13.81 29.27
C MET A 437 14.10 -13.33 30.72
N LYS A 438 14.90 -12.29 31.06
CA LYS A 438 15.00 -11.77 32.44
C LYS A 438 13.65 -11.39 33.06
N ASN A 439 12.69 -10.94 32.24
CA ASN A 439 11.39 -10.47 32.68
C ASN A 439 10.28 -11.52 32.50
N VAL A 440 10.64 -12.75 32.16
CA VAL A 440 9.70 -13.85 31.88
C VAL A 440 9.97 -14.98 32.85
N GLU A 441 8.96 -15.49 33.50
CA GLU A 441 9.09 -16.66 34.37
C GLU A 441 9.31 -17.92 33.53
N THR A 442 10.56 -18.34 33.41
CA THR A 442 10.97 -19.50 32.64
C THR A 442 11.25 -20.71 33.53
N ALA A 443 10.86 -21.87 33.10
CA ALA A 443 11.16 -23.11 33.79
C ALA A 443 12.67 -23.46 33.71
N SER A 444 13.16 -24.23 34.67
CA SER A 444 14.58 -24.61 34.75
C SER A 444 15.02 -25.58 33.65
N ASP A 445 14.09 -26.21 32.94
CA ASP A 445 14.35 -27.13 31.83
C ASP A 445 14.66 -26.42 30.49
N VAL A 446 14.51 -25.09 30.43
CA VAL A 446 14.74 -24.34 29.18
C VAL A 446 16.24 -24.19 28.93
N ASP A 447 16.76 -24.93 27.97
CA ASP A 447 18.12 -24.76 27.46
C ASP A 447 18.16 -23.62 26.42
N VAL A 448 18.63 -22.45 26.86
CA VAL A 448 18.78 -21.26 26.01
C VAL A 448 19.72 -21.49 24.83
N GLU A 449 20.75 -22.36 25.00
CA GLU A 449 21.68 -22.68 23.92
C GLU A 449 21.00 -23.49 22.82
N SER A 450 20.16 -24.45 23.19
CA SER A 450 19.36 -25.23 22.23
C SER A 450 18.40 -24.34 21.45
N VAL A 451 17.72 -23.41 22.13
CA VAL A 451 16.84 -22.43 21.49
C VAL A 451 17.62 -21.54 20.52
N ALA A 452 18.80 -21.04 20.92
CA ALA A 452 19.62 -20.19 20.06
C ALA A 452 20.18 -20.93 18.84
N ARG A 453 20.61 -22.20 18.99
CA ARG A 453 21.02 -23.04 17.86
C ARG A 453 19.88 -23.31 16.89
N GLY A 454 18.66 -23.46 17.42
CA GLY A 454 17.45 -23.66 16.61
C GLY A 454 16.91 -22.41 15.90
N THR A 455 17.56 -21.26 16.02
CA THR A 455 17.11 -19.97 15.43
C THR A 455 18.20 -19.31 14.57
N PRO A 456 18.81 -20.03 13.58
CA PRO A 456 19.78 -19.41 12.68
C PRO A 456 19.11 -18.30 11.84
N GLY A 457 19.86 -17.21 11.65
CA GLY A 457 19.37 -16.08 10.86
C GLY A 457 18.32 -15.19 11.53
N PHE A 458 17.98 -15.41 12.80
CA PHE A 458 17.06 -14.54 13.54
C PHE A 458 17.77 -13.24 13.93
N SER A 459 17.07 -12.13 13.71
CA SER A 459 17.47 -10.82 14.23
C SER A 459 17.16 -10.69 15.72
N GLY A 460 17.68 -9.63 16.37
CA GLY A 460 17.35 -9.34 17.77
C GLY A 460 15.85 -9.14 17.99
N ALA A 461 15.14 -8.53 17.03
CA ALA A 461 13.69 -8.35 17.09
C ALA A 461 12.93 -9.68 16.96
N ASP A 462 13.42 -10.61 16.12
CA ASP A 462 12.81 -11.93 15.98
C ASP A 462 12.96 -12.75 17.28
N LEU A 463 14.11 -12.67 17.92
CA LEU A 463 14.37 -13.32 19.21
C LEU A 463 13.51 -12.74 20.33
N GLN A 464 13.33 -11.41 20.36
CA GLN A 464 12.40 -10.75 21.28
C GLN A 464 10.96 -11.24 21.05
N ASN A 465 10.54 -11.30 19.78
CA ASN A 465 9.23 -11.81 19.41
C ASN A 465 9.05 -13.29 19.79
N LEU A 466 10.11 -14.10 19.64
CA LEU A 466 10.11 -15.53 20.05
C LEU A 466 9.78 -15.67 21.54
N VAL A 467 10.49 -14.92 22.39
CA VAL A 467 10.26 -14.95 23.84
C VAL A 467 8.83 -14.48 24.16
N ASN A 468 8.37 -13.41 23.53
CA ASN A 468 7.02 -12.88 23.72
C ASN A 468 5.94 -13.89 23.27
N GLN A 469 6.09 -14.52 22.10
CA GLN A 469 5.14 -15.53 21.63
C GLN A 469 5.10 -16.77 22.52
N ALA A 470 6.25 -17.20 23.07
CA ALA A 470 6.32 -18.29 24.01
C ALA A 470 5.56 -17.96 25.31
N ALA A 471 5.76 -16.76 25.84
CA ALA A 471 5.05 -16.28 27.03
C ALA A 471 3.53 -16.14 26.82
N ILE A 472 3.11 -15.61 25.67
CA ILE A 472 1.69 -15.53 25.30
C ILE A 472 1.09 -16.93 25.19
N HIS A 473 1.78 -17.89 24.58
CA HIS A 473 1.30 -19.26 24.47
C HIS A 473 1.17 -19.93 25.82
N ALA A 474 2.17 -19.78 26.70
CA ALA A 474 2.11 -20.28 28.08
C ALA A 474 0.89 -19.73 28.83
N SER A 475 0.61 -18.44 28.71
CA SER A 475 -0.59 -17.81 29.28
C SER A 475 -1.89 -18.37 28.70
N GLN A 476 -1.96 -18.65 27.40
CA GLN A 476 -3.15 -19.23 26.75
C GLN A 476 -3.49 -20.63 27.23
N VAL A 477 -2.48 -21.41 27.58
CA VAL A 477 -2.66 -22.78 28.13
C VAL A 477 -2.70 -22.78 29.66
N ASN A 478 -2.74 -21.62 30.31
CA ASN A 478 -2.72 -21.44 31.76
C ASN A 478 -1.54 -22.11 32.46
N ALA A 479 -0.36 -22.12 31.82
CA ALA A 479 0.87 -22.59 32.43
C ALA A 479 1.42 -21.54 33.40
N HIS A 480 2.05 -21.97 34.49
CA HIS A 480 2.66 -21.08 35.48
C HIS A 480 4.03 -20.56 35.04
N GLN A 481 4.73 -21.29 34.19
CA GLN A 481 6.06 -20.96 33.68
C GLN A 481 6.16 -21.29 32.20
N VAL A 482 7.08 -20.62 31.53
CA VAL A 482 7.37 -20.89 30.09
C VAL A 482 8.38 -22.04 30.03
N ASP A 483 7.97 -23.19 29.48
CA ASP A 483 8.81 -24.36 29.28
C ASP A 483 9.39 -24.45 27.85
N THR A 484 10.21 -25.47 27.61
CA THR A 484 10.83 -25.74 26.30
C THR A 484 9.77 -25.94 25.21
N ASN A 485 8.62 -26.55 25.50
CA ASN A 485 7.57 -26.78 24.51
C ASN A 485 6.94 -25.48 24.02
N HIS A 486 6.81 -24.47 24.90
CA HIS A 486 6.29 -23.15 24.51
C HIS A 486 7.26 -22.44 23.59
N PHE A 487 8.56 -22.54 23.81
CA PHE A 487 9.58 -22.01 22.90
C PHE A 487 9.59 -22.74 21.57
N GLU A 488 9.47 -24.05 21.56
CA GLU A 488 9.35 -24.85 20.34
C GLU A 488 8.12 -24.44 19.52
N TRP A 489 6.97 -24.30 20.18
CA TRP A 489 5.74 -23.85 19.53
C TRP A 489 5.89 -22.43 18.95
N ALA A 490 6.49 -21.51 19.70
CA ALA A 490 6.72 -20.13 19.24
C ALA A 490 7.68 -20.11 18.04
N LYS A 491 8.75 -20.88 18.09
CA LYS A 491 9.70 -21.05 16.99
C LYS A 491 9.01 -21.58 15.74
N ASP A 492 8.23 -22.64 15.86
CA ASP A 492 7.44 -23.22 14.78
C ASP A 492 6.47 -22.21 14.18
N LYS A 493 5.81 -21.42 15.02
CA LYS A 493 4.88 -20.37 14.57
C LYS A 493 5.57 -19.24 13.80
N ILE A 494 6.78 -18.85 14.20
CA ILE A 494 7.55 -17.81 13.51
C ILE A 494 8.12 -18.32 12.19
N LEU A 495 8.74 -19.50 12.21
CA LEU A 495 9.40 -20.09 11.04
C LEU A 495 8.40 -20.56 9.97
N MET A 496 7.36 -21.27 10.38
CA MET A 496 6.41 -21.93 9.48
C MET A 496 5.07 -21.19 9.34
N GLY A 497 4.82 -20.18 10.18
CA GLY A 497 3.53 -19.49 10.25
C GLY A 497 2.50 -20.16 11.16
N ALA A 498 1.37 -19.49 11.38
CA ALA A 498 0.28 -20.02 12.22
C ALA A 498 -0.43 -21.20 11.57
N GLU A 499 -0.79 -22.20 12.38
CA GLU A 499 -1.62 -23.34 11.95
C GLU A 499 -3.04 -22.89 11.57
N LYS A 500 -3.54 -23.41 10.44
CA LYS A 500 -4.92 -23.21 10.00
C LYS A 500 -5.82 -24.35 10.48
N LYS A 501 -6.25 -24.30 11.73
CA LYS A 501 -7.09 -25.34 12.35
C LYS A 501 -8.49 -25.48 11.74
N SER A 502 -8.99 -24.46 11.05
CA SER A 502 -10.31 -24.43 10.42
C SER A 502 -10.35 -25.01 9.00
N MET A 503 -9.20 -25.33 8.42
CA MET A 503 -9.13 -25.85 7.06
C MET A 503 -9.39 -27.34 7.03
N VAL A 504 -10.51 -27.76 6.44
CA VAL A 504 -10.83 -29.19 6.24
C VAL A 504 -10.18 -29.64 4.94
N LEU A 505 -9.21 -30.55 5.05
CA LEU A 505 -8.59 -31.19 3.89
C LEU A 505 -9.27 -32.54 3.64
N THR A 506 -9.44 -32.89 2.36
CA THR A 506 -9.87 -34.24 1.97
C THR A 506 -8.73 -35.25 2.24
N ASP A 507 -9.07 -36.52 2.51
CA ASP A 507 -8.07 -37.55 2.77
C ASP A 507 -7.12 -37.74 1.57
N SER A 508 -7.63 -37.56 0.34
CA SER A 508 -6.81 -37.58 -0.87
C SER A 508 -5.78 -36.46 -0.88
N THR A 509 -6.19 -35.24 -0.52
CA THR A 509 -5.28 -34.08 -0.45
C THR A 509 -4.24 -34.26 0.67
N LYS A 510 -4.65 -34.75 1.85
CA LYS A 510 -3.71 -35.03 2.95
C LYS A 510 -2.66 -36.07 2.53
N ARG A 511 -3.11 -37.12 1.87
CA ARG A 511 -2.19 -38.17 1.40
C ARG A 511 -1.23 -37.64 0.35
N LEU A 512 -1.72 -36.85 -0.61
CA LEU A 512 -0.88 -36.26 -1.63
C LEU A 512 0.18 -35.31 -1.02
N THR A 513 -0.24 -34.42 -0.11
CA THR A 513 0.67 -33.55 0.63
C THR A 513 1.70 -34.37 1.44
N ALA A 514 1.29 -35.47 2.05
CA ALA A 514 2.21 -36.34 2.81
C ALA A 514 3.31 -36.95 1.92
N PHE A 515 2.97 -37.39 0.72
CA PHE A 515 3.97 -37.87 -0.24
C PHE A 515 4.89 -36.74 -0.73
N HIS A 516 4.36 -35.56 -0.99
CA HIS A 516 5.13 -34.38 -1.35
C HIS A 516 6.18 -34.04 -0.29
N GLU A 517 5.75 -33.88 0.97
CA GLU A 517 6.63 -33.57 2.10
C GLU A 517 7.61 -34.72 2.43
N ALA A 518 7.17 -35.97 2.31
CA ALA A 518 8.04 -37.12 2.45
C ALA A 518 9.14 -37.15 1.37
N GLY A 519 8.82 -36.72 0.15
CA GLY A 519 9.81 -36.57 -0.92
C GLY A 519 10.89 -35.55 -0.56
N HIS A 520 10.53 -34.39 -0.08
CA HIS A 520 11.49 -33.40 0.40
C HIS A 520 12.31 -33.89 1.57
N ALA A 521 11.69 -34.55 2.53
CA ALA A 521 12.36 -35.07 3.72
C ALA A 521 13.39 -36.14 3.39
N LEU A 522 13.06 -37.09 2.52
CA LEU A 522 14.01 -38.13 2.09
C LEU A 522 15.17 -37.54 1.28
N MET A 523 14.86 -36.59 0.39
CA MET A 523 15.91 -35.88 -0.36
C MET A 523 16.86 -35.13 0.58
N ALA A 524 16.33 -34.46 1.62
CA ALA A 524 17.14 -33.79 2.61
C ALA A 524 18.02 -34.72 3.44
N MET A 525 17.54 -35.94 3.73
CA MET A 525 18.29 -36.96 4.52
C MET A 525 19.40 -37.60 3.71
N TYR A 526 19.15 -37.92 2.44
CA TYR A 526 20.04 -38.79 1.67
C TYR A 526 20.89 -38.08 0.62
N THR A 527 20.64 -36.79 0.35
CA THR A 527 21.46 -36.03 -0.60
C THR A 527 22.71 -35.48 0.12
N PRO A 528 23.93 -35.89 -0.31
CA PRO A 528 25.14 -35.40 0.31
C PRO A 528 25.34 -33.92 0.13
N GLY A 529 25.43 -33.16 1.22
CA GLY A 529 25.52 -31.68 1.21
C GLY A 529 24.20 -30.98 1.40
N ALA A 530 23.09 -31.70 1.53
CA ALA A 530 21.81 -31.08 1.88
C ALA A 530 21.84 -30.54 3.32
N THR A 531 21.11 -29.45 3.53
CA THR A 531 20.90 -28.88 4.86
C THR A 531 20.15 -29.87 5.74
N SER A 532 20.54 -29.99 7.02
CA SER A 532 19.94 -30.94 7.97
C SER A 532 18.43 -30.71 8.09
N LEU A 533 17.69 -31.80 8.03
CA LEU A 533 16.25 -31.80 8.23
C LEU A 533 15.92 -31.45 9.69
N TYR A 534 14.95 -30.56 9.89
CA TYR A 534 14.46 -30.20 11.20
C TYR A 534 13.11 -30.88 11.52
N LYS A 535 12.11 -30.61 10.65
CA LYS A 535 10.73 -31.05 10.88
C LYS A 535 9.97 -31.17 9.54
N ALA A 536 9.07 -32.14 9.43
CA ALA A 536 8.12 -32.23 8.33
C ALA A 536 6.69 -32.25 8.87
N THR A 537 5.78 -31.48 8.25
CA THR A 537 4.38 -31.39 8.67
C THR A 537 3.44 -31.26 7.47
N ILE A 538 2.29 -31.91 7.58
CA ILE A 538 1.17 -31.77 6.63
C ILE A 538 0.05 -30.86 7.16
N LEU A 539 0.27 -30.23 8.31
CA LEU A 539 -0.68 -29.24 8.82
C LEU A 539 -0.60 -27.96 7.98
N PRO A 540 -1.72 -27.46 7.46
CA PRO A 540 -1.71 -26.23 6.68
C PRO A 540 -1.21 -25.04 7.50
N ARG A 541 -0.17 -24.37 6.97
CA ARG A 541 0.42 -23.18 7.60
C ARG A 541 0.58 -22.07 6.58
N GLY A 542 0.16 -20.86 6.93
CA GLY A 542 0.25 -19.72 6.02
C GLY A 542 -0.45 -19.97 4.67
N ARG A 543 0.30 -20.10 3.58
CA ARG A 543 -0.19 -20.45 2.22
C ARG A 543 0.11 -21.88 1.80
N ALA A 544 0.90 -22.60 2.57
CA ALA A 544 1.29 -23.97 2.27
C ALA A 544 0.33 -25.00 2.91
N LEU A 545 0.11 -26.12 2.25
CA LEU A 545 -0.66 -27.26 2.76
C LEU A 545 0.17 -28.18 3.63
N GLY A 546 1.49 -28.24 3.40
CA GLY A 546 2.50 -28.88 4.20
C GLY A 546 3.79 -28.08 4.13
N VAL A 547 4.75 -28.39 4.98
CA VAL A 547 6.07 -27.75 5.00
C VAL A 547 7.11 -28.72 5.53
N THR A 548 8.17 -28.91 4.77
CA THR A 548 9.40 -29.58 5.23
C THR A 548 10.45 -28.54 5.53
N PHE A 549 10.86 -28.46 6.79
CA PHE A 549 11.77 -27.42 7.27
C PHE A 549 13.18 -27.99 7.48
N GLN A 550 14.16 -27.28 6.95
CA GLN A 550 15.58 -27.59 7.07
C GLN A 550 16.25 -26.48 7.88
N LEU A 551 17.04 -26.83 8.85
CA LEU A 551 17.83 -25.91 9.65
C LEU A 551 19.31 -26.30 9.56
N PRO A 552 20.20 -25.36 9.25
CA PRO A 552 21.64 -25.62 9.34
C PRO A 552 22.02 -25.80 10.83
N GLU A 553 22.94 -26.73 11.11
CA GLU A 553 23.41 -26.97 12.47
C GLU A 553 24.24 -25.83 13.04
N MET A 554 24.87 -25.05 12.16
CA MET A 554 25.65 -23.85 12.48
C MET A 554 25.35 -22.74 11.47
N ASP A 555 25.64 -21.49 11.85
CA ASP A 555 25.55 -20.37 10.94
C ASP A 555 26.55 -20.53 9.80
N LYS A 556 26.08 -20.49 8.55
CA LYS A 556 26.90 -20.62 7.34
C LYS A 556 26.85 -19.31 6.58
N TYR A 557 28.02 -18.81 6.25
CA TYR A 557 28.19 -17.59 5.45
C TYR A 557 28.34 -17.90 3.96
N ASP A 558 28.95 -19.05 3.62
CA ASP A 558 29.22 -19.47 2.25
C ASP A 558 28.55 -20.80 1.91
N GLN A 559 28.22 -20.98 0.64
CA GLN A 559 27.63 -22.22 0.12
C GLN A 559 28.48 -22.76 -1.03
N THR A 560 28.81 -24.03 -0.96
CA THR A 560 29.55 -24.72 -2.02
C THR A 560 28.64 -25.11 -3.19
N LYS A 561 29.22 -25.30 -4.39
CA LYS A 561 28.49 -25.82 -5.57
C LYS A 561 27.70 -27.09 -5.23
N LYS A 562 28.28 -27.98 -4.39
CA LYS A 562 27.66 -29.23 -3.96
C LYS A 562 26.40 -28.98 -3.12
N GLU A 563 26.46 -28.01 -2.19
CA GLU A 563 25.32 -27.66 -1.34
C GLU A 563 24.18 -26.98 -2.11
N LEU A 564 24.54 -26.11 -3.06
CA LEU A 564 23.54 -25.48 -3.95
C LEU A 564 22.84 -26.52 -4.83
N LEU A 565 23.58 -27.47 -5.41
CA LEU A 565 22.99 -28.58 -6.15
C LEU A 565 22.09 -29.45 -5.26
N ALA A 566 22.53 -29.74 -4.03
CA ALA A 566 21.71 -30.50 -3.07
C ALA A 566 20.40 -29.75 -2.71
N GLN A 567 20.45 -28.43 -2.58
CA GLN A 567 19.22 -27.63 -2.36
C GLN A 567 18.25 -27.72 -3.57
N ILE A 568 18.76 -27.71 -4.80
CA ILE A 568 17.94 -27.93 -5.99
C ILE A 568 17.34 -29.34 -5.97
N ASP A 569 18.14 -30.36 -5.64
CA ASP A 569 17.68 -31.76 -5.56
C ASP A 569 16.55 -31.92 -4.52
N VAL A 570 16.70 -31.29 -3.35
CA VAL A 570 15.65 -31.28 -2.32
C VAL A 570 14.37 -30.60 -2.83
N CYS A 571 14.50 -29.44 -3.52
CA CYS A 571 13.33 -28.76 -4.11
C CYS A 571 12.60 -29.63 -5.14
N MET A 572 13.32 -30.50 -5.89
CA MET A 572 12.70 -31.41 -6.84
C MET A 572 12.03 -32.63 -6.18
N GLY A 573 12.34 -32.91 -4.90
CA GLY A 573 11.85 -34.09 -4.17
C GLY A 573 10.33 -34.17 -4.10
N GLY A 574 9.65 -33.08 -3.79
CA GLY A 574 8.18 -33.05 -3.69
C GLY A 574 7.49 -33.39 -5.01
N LYS A 575 7.91 -32.75 -6.12
CA LYS A 575 7.38 -33.03 -7.46
C LYS A 575 7.64 -34.48 -7.87
N ALA A 576 8.86 -34.97 -7.67
CA ALA A 576 9.24 -36.33 -8.04
C ALA A 576 8.45 -37.38 -7.23
N ALA A 577 8.14 -37.10 -5.96
CA ALA A 577 7.31 -38.00 -5.13
C ALA A 577 5.84 -37.99 -5.60
N GLU A 578 5.25 -36.87 -5.95
CA GLU A 578 3.90 -36.80 -6.53
C GLU A 578 3.82 -37.57 -7.85
N GLU A 579 4.81 -37.42 -8.72
CA GLU A 579 4.88 -38.10 -10.01
C GLU A 579 5.03 -39.62 -9.83
N PHE A 580 5.83 -40.03 -8.85
CA PHE A 580 6.05 -41.46 -8.54
C PHE A 580 4.76 -42.16 -8.11
N VAL A 581 3.93 -41.49 -7.27
CA VAL A 581 2.73 -42.10 -6.68
C VAL A 581 1.50 -42.00 -7.57
N ASN A 582 1.30 -40.82 -8.19
CA ASN A 582 0.07 -40.52 -8.92
C ASN A 582 0.25 -40.53 -10.46
N GLY A 583 1.49 -40.69 -10.94
CA GLY A 583 1.83 -40.61 -12.35
C GLY A 583 2.02 -39.13 -12.83
N PRO A 584 2.68 -38.96 -13.99
CA PRO A 584 3.09 -37.64 -14.47
C PRO A 584 1.92 -36.70 -14.81
N GLU A 585 0.73 -37.25 -15.11
CA GLU A 585 -0.44 -36.45 -15.47
C GLU A 585 -1.16 -35.85 -14.24
N ASN A 586 -0.90 -36.37 -13.04
CA ASN A 586 -1.58 -35.98 -11.80
C ASN A 586 -0.68 -35.19 -10.83
N VAL A 587 0.42 -34.66 -11.31
CA VAL A 587 1.28 -33.75 -10.54
C VAL A 587 0.54 -32.43 -10.31
N THR A 588 0.56 -31.93 -9.06
CA THR A 588 -0.20 -30.75 -8.69
C THR A 588 0.57 -29.46 -8.91
N SER A 589 -0.15 -28.34 -8.90
CA SER A 589 0.46 -27.01 -8.90
C SER A 589 1.16 -26.65 -7.58
N GLY A 590 1.08 -27.51 -6.54
CA GLY A 590 1.75 -27.34 -5.24
C GLY A 590 3.26 -27.17 -5.38
N CYS A 591 3.88 -27.87 -6.31
CA CYS A 591 5.33 -27.78 -6.59
C CYS A 591 5.80 -26.46 -7.22
N ALA A 592 4.88 -25.49 -7.50
CA ALA A 592 5.26 -24.23 -8.16
C ALA A 592 6.25 -23.37 -7.34
N SER A 593 6.12 -23.39 -6.00
CA SER A 593 7.05 -22.68 -5.11
C SER A 593 8.45 -23.30 -5.12
N ASP A 594 8.53 -24.60 -5.15
CA ASP A 594 9.79 -25.35 -5.15
C ASP A 594 10.53 -25.21 -6.47
N LEU A 595 9.80 -25.27 -7.59
CA LEU A 595 10.34 -24.98 -8.92
C LEU A 595 10.86 -23.55 -9.04
N LYS A 596 10.14 -22.57 -8.46
CA LYS A 596 10.59 -21.18 -8.45
C LYS A 596 11.91 -21.04 -7.67
N LYS A 597 11.99 -21.65 -6.47
CA LYS A 597 13.19 -21.64 -5.63
C LYS A 597 14.36 -22.34 -6.33
N ALA A 598 14.13 -23.53 -6.87
CA ALA A 598 15.14 -24.30 -7.61
C ALA A 598 15.66 -23.50 -8.82
N THR A 599 14.77 -22.90 -9.60
CA THR A 599 15.15 -22.06 -10.75
C THR A 599 15.96 -20.85 -10.34
N GLN A 600 15.60 -20.19 -9.22
CA GLN A 600 16.35 -19.06 -8.69
C GLN A 600 17.77 -19.45 -8.30
N ILE A 601 17.94 -20.58 -7.59
CA ILE A 601 19.27 -21.08 -7.20
C ILE A 601 20.09 -21.46 -8.46
N ALA A 602 19.52 -22.19 -9.39
CA ALA A 602 20.20 -22.56 -10.62
C ALA A 602 20.62 -21.32 -11.43
N ARG A 603 19.75 -20.30 -11.48
CA ARG A 603 20.08 -19.01 -12.12
C ARG A 603 21.27 -18.35 -11.45
N GLN A 604 21.26 -18.21 -10.11
CA GLN A 604 22.39 -17.60 -9.36
C GLN A 604 23.68 -18.36 -9.57
N MET A 605 23.65 -19.70 -9.61
CA MET A 605 24.81 -20.53 -9.89
C MET A 605 25.43 -20.23 -11.26
N VAL A 606 24.58 -20.06 -12.29
CA VAL A 606 25.02 -19.83 -13.67
C VAL A 606 25.43 -18.37 -13.91
N THR A 607 24.68 -17.41 -13.35
CA THR A 607 24.83 -16.00 -13.72
C THR A 607 25.68 -15.20 -12.74
N SER A 608 25.64 -15.52 -11.44
CA SER A 608 26.30 -14.70 -10.43
C SER A 608 27.53 -15.37 -9.82
N TYR A 609 27.51 -16.71 -9.67
CA TYR A 609 28.59 -17.42 -9.01
C TYR A 609 29.61 -18.05 -9.98
N GLY A 610 29.37 -17.96 -11.29
CA GLY A 610 30.28 -18.53 -12.29
C GLY A 610 30.49 -20.05 -12.14
N MET A 611 29.49 -20.78 -11.63
CA MET A 611 29.57 -22.22 -11.33
C MET A 611 29.16 -23.13 -12.51
N SER A 612 29.00 -22.57 -13.71
CA SER A 612 28.70 -23.32 -14.94
C SER A 612 29.94 -23.50 -15.78
N ASP A 613 30.20 -24.73 -16.22
CA ASP A 613 31.35 -25.04 -17.07
C ASP A 613 31.15 -24.52 -18.52
N LYS A 614 29.90 -24.41 -19.01
CA LYS A 614 29.58 -23.93 -20.36
C LYS A 614 29.62 -22.41 -20.45
N VAL A 615 29.14 -21.70 -19.43
CA VAL A 615 29.14 -20.24 -19.39
C VAL A 615 30.50 -19.70 -18.94
N GLY A 616 31.21 -20.46 -18.10
CA GLY A 616 32.51 -20.09 -17.56
C GLY A 616 32.44 -19.23 -16.29
N PRO A 617 33.59 -18.85 -15.71
CA PRO A 617 33.69 -18.07 -14.49
C PRO A 617 33.47 -16.56 -14.76
N VAL A 618 32.28 -16.22 -15.20
CA VAL A 618 31.87 -14.86 -15.56
C VAL A 618 30.68 -14.47 -14.73
N GLU A 619 30.73 -13.28 -14.11
CA GLU A 619 29.56 -12.64 -13.55
C GLU A 619 28.76 -11.97 -14.67
N LEU A 620 27.58 -12.47 -14.91
CA LEU A 620 26.63 -11.87 -15.80
C LEU A 620 25.70 -11.02 -14.94
N SER A 621 25.82 -9.69 -15.07
CA SER A 621 25.03 -8.76 -14.26
C SER A 621 23.53 -8.99 -14.38
N ASP A 622 22.75 -8.55 -13.39
CA ASP A 622 21.29 -8.68 -13.32
C ASP A 622 20.53 -8.06 -14.50
N LYS A 623 21.22 -7.34 -15.37
CA LYS A 623 20.64 -6.73 -16.57
C LYS A 623 20.49 -7.73 -17.71
N TRP A 624 19.63 -8.71 -17.52
CA TRP A 624 19.27 -9.72 -18.52
C TRP A 624 19.00 -9.16 -19.93
N GLN A 625 18.47 -7.94 -19.99
CA GLN A 625 18.15 -7.27 -21.27
C GLN A 625 19.39 -6.83 -22.06
N GLU A 626 20.52 -6.62 -21.40
CA GLU A 626 21.77 -6.17 -22.04
C GLU A 626 22.61 -7.32 -22.62
N TRP A 627 22.25 -8.58 -22.32
CA TRP A 627 22.98 -9.73 -22.82
C TRP A 627 22.70 -10.01 -24.29
N SER A 628 23.70 -10.54 -24.98
CA SER A 628 23.51 -11.04 -26.34
C SER A 628 22.50 -12.20 -26.37
N ALA A 629 21.77 -12.38 -27.47
CA ALA A 629 20.83 -13.50 -27.61
C ALA A 629 21.51 -14.86 -27.37
N LYS A 630 22.74 -15.02 -27.87
CA LYS A 630 23.53 -16.23 -27.72
C LYS A 630 23.91 -16.52 -26.28
N THR A 631 24.30 -15.51 -25.51
CA THR A 631 24.64 -15.64 -24.09
C THR A 631 23.41 -16.03 -23.29
N ARG A 632 22.26 -15.43 -23.60
CA ARG A 632 20.98 -15.77 -22.95
C ARG A 632 20.58 -17.21 -23.20
N GLU A 633 20.61 -17.64 -24.44
CA GLU A 633 20.29 -19.02 -24.85
C GLU A 633 21.19 -20.03 -24.16
N LEU A 634 22.51 -19.75 -24.10
CA LEU A 634 23.47 -20.60 -23.40
C LEU A 634 23.16 -20.70 -21.90
N ALA A 635 22.90 -19.57 -21.24
CA ALA A 635 22.58 -19.54 -19.80
C ALA A 635 21.23 -20.24 -19.53
N GLU A 636 20.19 -20.01 -20.34
CA GLU A 636 18.90 -20.69 -20.21
C GLU A 636 18.99 -22.19 -20.42
N SER A 637 19.81 -22.64 -21.42
CA SER A 637 20.08 -24.05 -21.64
C SER A 637 20.75 -24.69 -20.43
N GLU A 638 21.76 -24.02 -19.85
CA GLU A 638 22.49 -24.55 -18.69
C GLU A 638 21.61 -24.62 -17.44
N ILE A 639 20.79 -23.58 -17.19
CA ILE A 639 19.79 -23.58 -16.09
C ILE A 639 18.83 -24.76 -16.25
N ARG A 640 18.32 -25.00 -17.47
CA ARG A 640 17.42 -26.12 -17.74
C ARG A 640 18.12 -27.47 -17.54
N ASP A 641 19.35 -27.60 -18.02
CA ASP A 641 20.15 -28.82 -17.86
C ASP A 641 20.42 -29.15 -16.38
N LEU A 642 20.70 -28.13 -15.54
CA LEU A 642 20.89 -28.30 -14.10
C LEU A 642 19.63 -28.79 -13.43
N LEU A 643 18.47 -28.17 -13.75
CA LEU A 643 17.18 -28.55 -13.18
C LEU A 643 16.76 -29.98 -13.60
N GLN A 644 16.95 -30.32 -14.87
CA GLN A 644 16.63 -31.66 -15.39
C GLN A 644 17.49 -32.74 -14.73
N LYS A 645 18.80 -32.52 -14.63
CA LYS A 645 19.70 -33.46 -13.94
C LYS A 645 19.34 -33.63 -12.48
N SER A 646 18.87 -32.56 -11.82
CA SER A 646 18.42 -32.63 -10.42
C SER A 646 17.12 -33.41 -10.30
N GLU A 647 16.16 -33.21 -11.21
CA GLU A 647 14.93 -33.98 -11.25
C GLU A 647 15.20 -35.48 -11.49
N ASP A 648 16.11 -35.79 -12.42
CA ASP A 648 16.49 -37.20 -12.69
C ASP A 648 17.13 -37.87 -11.46
N ARG A 649 18.00 -37.12 -10.73
CA ARG A 649 18.59 -37.64 -9.47
C ARG A 649 17.52 -37.86 -8.40
N ALA A 650 16.59 -36.92 -8.26
CA ALA A 650 15.49 -37.05 -7.31
C ALA A 650 14.59 -38.24 -7.61
N LYS A 651 14.18 -38.41 -8.88
CA LYS A 651 13.40 -39.60 -9.32
C LYS A 651 14.11 -40.88 -9.05
N LYS A 652 15.40 -41.00 -9.38
CA LYS A 652 16.21 -42.17 -9.16
C LYS A 652 16.26 -42.53 -7.66
N MET A 653 16.59 -41.55 -6.81
CA MET A 653 16.69 -41.78 -5.37
C MET A 653 15.36 -42.26 -4.75
N LEU A 654 14.25 -41.55 -5.09
CA LEU A 654 12.93 -41.91 -4.57
C LEU A 654 12.45 -43.29 -5.06
N TYR A 655 12.83 -43.67 -6.29
CA TYR A 655 12.54 -45.01 -6.80
C TYR A 655 13.30 -46.09 -6.00
N GLU A 656 14.59 -45.91 -5.78
CA GLU A 656 15.42 -46.82 -5.00
C GLU A 656 14.92 -46.96 -3.54
N ARG A 657 14.33 -45.89 -2.97
CA ARG A 657 13.85 -45.80 -1.59
C ARG A 657 12.32 -45.74 -1.46
N SER A 658 11.62 -46.34 -2.40
CA SER A 658 10.15 -46.32 -2.47
C SER A 658 9.47 -46.82 -1.20
N LYS A 659 10.03 -47.84 -0.54
CA LYS A 659 9.49 -48.38 0.72
C LYS A 659 9.58 -47.38 1.88
N GLU A 660 10.65 -46.59 1.92
CA GLU A 660 10.88 -45.56 2.94
C GLU A 660 9.94 -44.41 2.69
N LEU A 661 9.72 -44.04 1.41
CA LEU A 661 8.79 -43.00 1.01
C LEU A 661 7.36 -43.32 1.47
N HIS A 662 6.89 -44.53 1.22
CA HIS A 662 5.54 -44.93 1.64
C HIS A 662 5.40 -44.95 3.17
N ARG A 663 6.37 -45.49 3.91
CA ARG A 663 6.35 -45.47 5.37
C ARG A 663 6.31 -44.07 5.94
N LEU A 664 7.13 -43.18 5.40
CA LEU A 664 7.19 -41.79 5.87
C LEU A 664 5.90 -41.04 5.56
N ALA A 665 5.35 -41.19 4.34
CA ALA A 665 4.09 -40.59 3.97
C ALA A 665 2.92 -41.08 4.83
N GLU A 666 2.83 -42.40 5.09
CA GLU A 666 1.81 -42.98 5.99
C GLU A 666 1.94 -42.43 7.42
N ALA A 667 3.17 -42.35 7.94
CA ALA A 667 3.42 -41.77 9.25
C ALA A 667 3.04 -40.27 9.29
N LEU A 668 3.31 -39.49 8.24
CA LEU A 668 2.88 -38.08 8.15
C LEU A 668 1.35 -37.96 8.13
N VAL A 669 0.63 -38.86 7.45
CA VAL A 669 -0.85 -38.88 7.49
C VAL A 669 -1.37 -39.19 8.89
N GLU A 670 -0.68 -40.10 9.63
CA GLU A 670 -1.11 -40.58 10.96
C GLU A 670 -0.77 -39.54 12.06
N TYR A 671 0.44 -39.01 12.07
CA TYR A 671 0.96 -38.12 13.14
C TYR A 671 0.93 -36.64 12.80
N GLU A 672 0.64 -36.27 11.54
CA GLU A 672 0.54 -34.92 10.99
C GLU A 672 1.85 -34.09 11.05
N THR A 673 2.73 -34.33 12.01
CA THR A 673 4.01 -33.65 12.19
C THR A 673 5.04 -34.61 12.77
N LEU A 674 6.21 -34.69 12.13
CA LEU A 674 7.34 -35.53 12.55
C LEU A 674 8.59 -34.67 12.68
N ASP A 675 9.33 -34.84 13.77
CA ASP A 675 10.65 -34.24 13.98
C ASP A 675 11.75 -35.10 13.36
N LYS A 676 12.97 -34.57 13.22
CA LYS A 676 14.11 -35.30 12.64
C LYS A 676 14.27 -36.69 13.22
N ALA A 677 14.27 -36.84 14.55
CA ALA A 677 14.44 -38.15 15.23
C ALA A 677 13.28 -39.09 14.92
N ASP A 678 12.05 -38.61 14.84
CA ASP A 678 10.89 -39.45 14.48
C ASP A 678 10.95 -39.88 13.02
N ILE A 679 11.40 -39.01 12.11
CA ILE A 679 11.57 -39.32 10.69
C ILE A 679 12.63 -40.38 10.51
N GLU A 680 13.79 -40.29 11.18
CA GLU A 680 14.85 -41.28 11.14
C GLU A 680 14.37 -42.69 11.62
N ARG A 681 13.57 -42.73 12.70
CA ARG A 681 12.95 -43.99 13.20
C ARG A 681 11.97 -44.59 12.21
N VAL A 682 11.08 -43.76 11.67
CA VAL A 682 10.06 -44.20 10.70
C VAL A 682 10.71 -44.77 9.44
N VAL A 683 11.75 -44.12 8.96
CA VAL A 683 12.53 -44.59 7.80
C VAL A 683 13.17 -45.94 8.09
N ASN A 684 13.70 -46.15 9.30
CA ASN A 684 14.25 -47.42 9.74
C ASN A 684 13.19 -48.50 10.05
N GLY A 685 11.89 -48.16 9.98
CA GLY A 685 10.78 -49.10 10.24
C GLY A 685 10.32 -49.16 11.70
N GLU A 686 10.77 -48.19 12.54
CA GLU A 686 10.37 -48.07 13.93
C GLU A 686 9.19 -47.09 14.06
N LYS A 687 8.46 -47.15 15.17
CA LYS A 687 7.39 -46.19 15.48
C LYS A 687 7.98 -44.92 16.03
N PRO A 688 7.39 -43.74 15.68
CA PRO A 688 7.78 -42.46 16.27
C PRO A 688 7.51 -42.44 17.78
N VAL A 689 8.25 -41.62 18.52
CA VAL A 689 8.08 -41.45 19.99
C VAL A 689 6.83 -40.65 20.32
N LYS A 690 6.40 -39.76 19.44
CA LYS A 690 5.22 -38.93 19.66
C LYS A 690 3.96 -39.77 19.78
N ALA A 691 3.22 -39.55 20.87
CA ALA A 691 1.90 -40.15 21.04
C ALA A 691 0.98 -39.71 19.88
N LYS A 692 0.27 -40.69 19.29
CA LYS A 692 -0.78 -40.41 18.30
C LYS A 692 -1.71 -39.37 18.84
N LYS A 693 -1.88 -38.23 18.14
CA LYS A 693 -2.87 -37.24 18.52
C LYS A 693 -4.23 -37.89 18.38
N ALA A 694 -4.84 -38.25 19.53
CA ALA A 694 -6.18 -38.82 19.56
C ALA A 694 -7.08 -37.94 18.75
N ALA A 695 -7.74 -38.55 17.76
CA ALA A 695 -8.55 -37.80 16.79
C ALA A 695 -9.54 -36.89 17.53
N LEU A 696 -9.33 -35.57 17.43
CA LEU A 696 -10.23 -34.55 17.99
C LEU A 696 -11.67 -34.73 17.46
N SER A 697 -11.87 -35.53 16.41
CA SER A 697 -13.16 -35.89 15.83
C SER A 697 -14.05 -36.70 16.79
N GLU A 698 -13.51 -37.53 17.69
CA GLU A 698 -14.32 -38.29 18.65
C GLU A 698 -14.75 -37.43 19.84
N SER A 699 -13.92 -36.47 20.27
CA SER A 699 -14.29 -35.55 21.38
C SER A 699 -15.32 -34.52 20.97
N VAL A 700 -15.26 -33.99 19.74
CA VAL A 700 -16.26 -33.05 19.21
C VAL A 700 -17.59 -33.78 18.89
N ALA A 701 -17.56 -35.02 18.40
CA ALA A 701 -18.75 -35.84 18.19
C ALA A 701 -19.44 -36.23 19.52
N SER A 702 -18.67 -36.46 20.59
CA SER A 702 -19.21 -36.73 21.92
C SER A 702 -19.80 -35.46 22.58
N ILE A 703 -19.20 -34.28 22.35
CA ILE A 703 -19.73 -32.98 22.83
C ILE A 703 -21.04 -32.60 22.09
N ILE A 704 -21.13 -32.87 20.78
CA ILE A 704 -22.34 -32.62 20.01
C ILE A 704 -23.47 -33.59 20.38
N LYS A 705 -23.16 -34.85 20.75
CA LYS A 705 -24.16 -35.81 21.26
C LYS A 705 -24.58 -35.57 22.71
N GLY A 706 -23.83 -34.77 23.50
CA GLY A 706 -24.07 -34.48 24.89
C GLY A 706 -24.86 -33.21 25.20
N THR A 707 -25.24 -32.41 24.22
CA THR A 707 -26.08 -31.23 24.45
C THR A 707 -27.53 -31.64 24.73
N ARG A 708 -27.89 -31.71 26.03
CA ARG A 708 -29.28 -31.74 26.47
C ARG A 708 -30.01 -30.51 25.93
N PRO A 709 -31.27 -30.63 25.47
CA PRO A 709 -32.04 -29.48 25.04
C PRO A 709 -32.21 -28.50 26.20
N ILE A 710 -31.93 -27.25 25.93
CA ILE A 710 -32.12 -26.11 26.88
C ILE A 710 -33.61 -26.05 27.24
N PRO A 711 -34.01 -26.12 28.53
CA PRO A 711 -35.42 -25.94 28.89
C PRO A 711 -35.86 -24.54 28.52
N ALA A 712 -37.05 -24.44 27.87
CA ALA A 712 -37.69 -23.21 27.50
C ALA A 712 -37.79 -22.23 28.68
N ALA A 713 -37.37 -20.99 28.44
CA ALA A 713 -37.46 -19.91 29.43
C ALA A 713 -38.91 -19.71 29.82
N ARG A 714 -39.21 -19.84 31.14
CA ARG A 714 -40.48 -19.45 31.73
C ARG A 714 -40.62 -17.93 31.62
N ASP A 715 -41.69 -17.50 30.99
CA ASP A 715 -42.22 -16.15 31.03
C ASP A 715 -42.24 -15.62 32.48
N ARG A 716 -41.46 -14.59 32.75
CA ARG A 716 -41.64 -13.72 33.88
C ARG A 716 -42.14 -12.37 33.36
N SER A 717 -43.44 -12.14 33.53
CA SER A 717 -44.05 -10.84 33.45
C SER A 717 -43.40 -9.86 34.46
N PRO A 718 -43.20 -8.58 34.10
CA PRO A 718 -42.66 -7.57 35.02
C PRO A 718 -43.73 -7.16 36.05
N PRO A 719 -43.34 -6.87 37.32
CA PRO A 719 -44.26 -6.31 38.30
C PRO A 719 -44.57 -4.85 37.93
N ALA A 720 -45.84 -4.50 38.09
CA ALA A 720 -46.36 -3.16 38.04
C ALA A 720 -45.80 -2.32 39.20
N LEU A 721 -45.23 -1.15 38.87
CA LEU A 721 -45.38 0.15 39.54
C LEU A 721 -44.70 1.21 38.68
#